data_524dae40874e805d7c226d9139ed24fb
#
_entry.id   524dae40874e805d7c226d9139ed24fb
#
_cell.length_a   1.000
_cell.length_b   1.000
_cell.length_c   1.000
_cell.angle_alpha   90.00
_cell.angle_beta   90.00
_cell.angle_gamma   90.00
#
_symmetry.space_group_name_H-M   'P 1'
#
loop_
_entity.id
_entity.type
_entity.pdbx_description
1 polymer ?
#
loop_
_entity_poly.entity_id
_entity_poly.type
_entity_poly.pdbx_seq_one_letter_code
_entity_poly.pdbx_strand_id
1 'polypeptide(L)'
;MSRRHIFTERQRAALFDLPTDELSLLKFYTLGDDDLENIRQRRRPENRIGFALQLCALRYPGRALAPGEMIPREVLSFVGAQLGVPADALLTYATRRQTRQQHMDTLREIYGYKTFTGRGARDLREWTFGQAEDARSNEDLAHRFIVRCRETSTILPAVSTIERLCADALVAAERRIETRIAENLTADVRDHLDKLLSEMLAGNISRFIWLRNFEVGNNSAAANRLLDRLEFLRTLNINHSALASIPAHRIARLRRQGERYFTDGLRDITSDRRWAILAVCVVEWEAAIADAIVETHDRIVGKTWREAKRQHDETISGSKATLTDTIRTFTALGASLLEARSDGTPLEMAVASSVAWDRLAQLVATGTQLSNTLADEPLAYVGQGYHRFRRYAPRMLRCLKLEAAPVAGPLVAAALSIGEMKGVASPERRFLRPSSKWNRHLRAQEKGDTRLWEVAVLFHLRDAFRSGDVWLAHSRRYGDLKQVLVPMIAAQENAKLAVPSNPQDWLADRKARLTIALKRLARAARNGTIPHGSIEDGTLRIDRLTADVPDGAEALILDLYRRMPSVRITDMLLEVDAALGFTDAFTHLRTGAPCRDRIGLLNVLLAEGLNLGLRKMAEATNTHDYWQLSRLARWHVESEAMNQALAIVVAAQGKLPMSRVWGMGTSASSDGQFFPTARHGEAMNMVNAKYGSVPGLKAYTHVSDQFAPFACQSIPATVSEAPYILDGLLMNEVGRHVREQYADTAGFTDHLFGASSLLGYNLVLRIRDLPSKRLYVFNPDTTPRELRKLVGGKAREDLIVANWPDIFRCAATMTAGKIRPSQLLRKLASYPRQNNLAAALREVGRIERTLFIIEWILDTDMQRRAQIGLNKGEAHHALKNALRIGRQGEIRDRTTEGQHYRIAGLNLLTAVIIYWNTVHLGHAVTERRNEGLDVPPEFLPHISPLGWAHILLTGEYLWPKEPKA
;
A
#
# COMPACT_ATOMS: atom_id res chain seq x y z
N MET A 1 2.87 35.30 24.67
CA MET A 1 2.57 34.47 23.47
C MET A 1 3.71 33.48 23.33
N SER A 2 3.44 32.20 23.54
CA SER A 2 4.43 31.13 23.37
C SER A 2 4.99 31.15 21.93
N ARG A 3 6.31 31.19 21.75
CA ARG A 3 6.97 31.11 20.44
C ARG A 3 6.48 29.82 19.74
N ARG A 4 5.72 29.95 18.66
CA ARG A 4 5.26 28.84 17.86
C ARG A 4 6.43 28.38 16.98
N HIS A 5 7.20 27.42 17.46
CA HIS A 5 8.19 26.71 16.64
C HIS A 5 7.43 25.74 15.76
N ILE A 6 7.53 25.91 14.45
CA ILE A 6 6.94 24.99 13.46
C ILE A 6 7.98 24.04 12.88
N PHE A 7 9.26 24.31 13.07
CA PHE A 7 10.37 23.45 12.67
C PHE A 7 11.04 22.83 13.88
N THR A 8 11.51 21.61 13.73
CA THR A 8 12.51 21.06 14.62
C THR A 8 13.88 21.69 14.34
N GLU A 9 14.84 21.54 15.25
CA GLU A 9 16.21 22.05 15.05
C GLU A 9 16.84 21.49 13.76
N ARG A 10 16.58 20.22 13.45
CA ARG A 10 17.08 19.59 12.21
C ARG A 10 16.44 20.12 10.95
N GLN A 11 15.13 20.33 10.94
CA GLN A 11 14.44 20.95 9.81
C GLN A 11 14.97 22.37 9.60
N ARG A 12 15.27 23.10 10.67
CA ARG A 12 15.93 24.40 10.58
C ARG A 12 17.32 24.29 9.96
N ALA A 13 18.14 23.36 10.46
CA ALA A 13 19.46 23.10 9.92
C ALA A 13 19.41 22.77 8.42
N ALA A 14 18.55 21.83 8.02
CA ALA A 14 18.39 21.43 6.63
C ALA A 14 17.94 22.57 5.68
N LEU A 15 17.17 23.54 6.18
CA LEU A 15 16.64 24.65 5.39
C LEU A 15 17.56 25.88 5.36
N PHE A 16 18.34 26.11 6.42
CA PHE A 16 19.00 27.39 6.67
C PHE A 16 20.50 27.30 6.92
N ASP A 17 21.05 26.12 7.23
CA ASP A 17 22.48 25.96 7.44
C ASP A 17 23.25 25.96 6.11
N LEU A 18 24.54 26.28 6.20
CA LEU A 18 25.42 26.24 5.05
C LEU A 18 25.67 24.80 4.60
N PRO A 19 25.75 24.53 3.31
CA PRO A 19 25.92 23.17 2.81
C PRO A 19 27.33 22.65 3.15
N THR A 20 27.40 21.37 3.52
CA THR A 20 28.67 20.66 3.77
C THR A 20 28.92 19.56 2.74
N ASP A 21 27.94 19.24 1.92
CA ASP A 21 28.04 18.23 0.86
C ASP A 21 28.68 18.80 -0.41
N GLU A 22 29.50 17.99 -1.06
CA GLU A 22 30.29 18.37 -2.23
C GLU A 22 29.41 18.86 -3.41
N LEU A 23 28.26 18.22 -3.65
CA LEU A 23 27.39 18.58 -4.76
C LEU A 23 26.79 19.98 -4.57
N SER A 24 26.35 20.31 -3.36
CA SER A 24 25.81 21.64 -3.05
C SER A 24 26.90 22.70 -3.09
N LEU A 25 28.11 22.38 -2.62
CA LEU A 25 29.27 23.29 -2.73
C LEU A 25 29.60 23.56 -4.20
N LEU A 26 29.72 22.54 -5.03
CA LEU A 26 29.98 22.71 -6.48
C LEU A 26 28.87 23.52 -7.16
N LYS A 27 27.63 23.27 -6.83
CA LYS A 27 26.49 23.94 -7.48
C LYS A 27 26.31 25.41 -7.11
N PHE A 28 26.50 25.77 -5.84
CA PHE A 28 26.13 27.08 -5.32
C PHE A 28 27.30 27.93 -4.87
N TYR A 29 28.48 27.31 -4.56
CA TYR A 29 29.66 27.97 -4.00
C TYR A 29 30.81 28.09 -4.98
N THR A 30 30.65 27.61 -6.22
CA THR A 30 31.58 27.86 -7.30
C THR A 30 31.46 29.32 -7.73
N LEU A 31 32.60 30.02 -7.75
CA LEU A 31 32.72 31.43 -8.12
C LEU A 31 32.99 31.54 -9.61
N GLY A 32 32.21 32.34 -10.32
CA GLY A 32 32.42 32.68 -11.73
C GLY A 32 33.46 33.82 -11.89
N ASP A 33 33.86 34.08 -13.12
CA ASP A 33 34.86 35.13 -13.43
C ASP A 33 34.43 36.50 -12.94
N ASP A 34 33.16 36.87 -13.14
CA ASP A 34 32.57 38.13 -12.64
C ASP A 34 32.60 38.21 -11.10
N ASP A 35 32.35 37.05 -10.41
CA ASP A 35 32.44 37.01 -8.97
C ASP A 35 33.85 37.25 -8.48
N LEU A 36 34.81 36.57 -9.12
CA LEU A 36 36.22 36.70 -8.80
C LEU A 36 36.74 38.13 -9.02
N GLU A 37 36.28 38.80 -10.10
CA GLU A 37 36.62 40.21 -10.36
C GLU A 37 36.10 41.12 -9.25
N ASN A 38 34.84 40.98 -8.89
CA ASN A 38 34.22 41.75 -7.79
C ASN A 38 34.89 41.47 -6.43
N ILE A 39 35.29 40.23 -6.16
CA ILE A 39 35.99 39.86 -4.92
C ILE A 39 37.39 40.46 -4.88
N ARG A 40 38.13 40.44 -6.00
CA ARG A 40 39.51 40.99 -6.10
C ARG A 40 39.58 42.50 -5.83
N GLN A 41 38.53 43.23 -6.06
CA GLN A 41 38.45 44.68 -5.68
C GLN A 41 38.57 44.89 -4.16
N ARG A 42 38.42 43.85 -3.34
CA ARG A 42 38.64 43.95 -1.89
C ARG A 42 40.14 43.84 -1.58
N ARG A 43 40.67 44.84 -0.87
CA ARG A 43 42.16 44.96 -0.68
C ARG A 43 42.75 43.88 0.22
N ARG A 44 42.02 43.44 1.26
CA ARG A 44 42.53 42.55 2.29
C ARG A 44 42.03 41.12 2.12
N PRO A 45 42.83 40.08 2.39
CA PRO A 45 42.44 38.68 2.26
C PRO A 45 41.15 38.34 3.06
N GLU A 46 41.06 38.80 4.31
CA GLU A 46 39.89 38.62 5.17
C GLU A 46 38.62 39.21 4.58
N ASN A 47 38.73 40.33 3.86
CA ASN A 47 37.59 40.95 3.22
C ASN A 47 37.17 40.21 1.91
N ARG A 48 38.15 39.60 1.21
CA ARG A 48 37.87 38.79 0.03
C ARG A 48 37.11 37.53 0.39
N ILE A 49 37.61 36.76 1.37
CA ILE A 49 36.90 35.53 1.81
C ILE A 49 35.54 35.83 2.46
N GLY A 50 35.48 36.90 3.27
CA GLY A 50 34.22 37.31 3.89
C GLY A 50 33.14 37.76 2.87
N PHE A 51 33.57 38.51 1.82
CA PHE A 51 32.66 38.92 0.74
C PHE A 51 32.18 37.73 -0.07
N ALA A 52 33.07 36.82 -0.43
CA ALA A 52 32.75 35.58 -1.14
C ALA A 52 31.79 34.69 -0.36
N LEU A 53 32.03 34.49 0.92
CA LEU A 53 31.14 33.70 1.79
C LEU A 53 29.75 34.34 1.93
N GLN A 54 29.64 35.66 2.04
CA GLN A 54 28.36 36.35 2.04
C GLN A 54 27.62 36.13 0.70
N LEU A 55 28.31 36.25 -0.45
CA LEU A 55 27.74 35.98 -1.77
C LEU A 55 27.24 34.54 -1.87
N CYS A 56 28.05 33.56 -1.49
CA CYS A 56 27.69 32.16 -1.51
C CYS A 56 26.48 31.85 -0.61
N ALA A 57 26.44 32.40 0.62
CA ALA A 57 25.32 32.25 1.54
C ALA A 57 24.03 32.91 1.00
N LEU A 58 24.13 34.01 0.26
CA LEU A 58 22.98 34.61 -0.43
C LEU A 58 22.48 33.74 -1.59
N ARG A 59 23.34 33.02 -2.29
CA ARG A 59 22.96 32.03 -3.31
C ARG A 59 22.26 30.84 -2.68
N TYR A 60 22.86 30.27 -1.65
CA TYR A 60 22.34 29.14 -0.89
C TYR A 60 22.93 29.13 0.54
N PRO A 61 22.09 29.07 1.58
CA PRO A 61 20.64 28.87 1.61
C PRO A 61 19.77 30.10 1.23
N GLY A 62 20.33 31.24 0.95
CA GLY A 62 19.61 32.46 0.53
C GLY A 62 19.51 33.52 1.63
N ARG A 63 20.31 33.42 2.67
CA ARG A 63 20.35 34.35 3.82
C ARG A 63 21.71 35.02 3.99
N ALA A 64 21.74 36.12 4.69
CA ALA A 64 22.99 36.70 5.15
C ALA A 64 23.62 35.88 6.27
N LEU A 65 24.94 35.85 6.33
CA LEU A 65 25.67 35.23 7.45
C LEU A 65 25.49 36.07 8.71
N ALA A 66 25.26 35.41 9.84
CA ALA A 66 25.19 36.08 11.13
C ALA A 66 26.56 36.58 11.63
N PRO A 67 26.62 37.63 12.49
CA PRO A 67 27.86 38.01 13.15
C PRO A 67 28.37 36.89 14.05
N GLY A 68 29.64 36.49 13.86
CA GLY A 68 30.23 35.42 14.67
C GLY A 68 29.73 34.01 14.37
N GLU A 69 29.04 33.82 13.27
CA GLU A 69 28.55 32.49 12.81
C GLU A 69 29.78 31.60 12.51
N MET A 70 29.74 30.38 13.06
CA MET A 70 30.75 29.37 12.74
C MET A 70 30.48 28.82 11.33
N ILE A 71 31.45 29.01 10.44
CA ILE A 71 31.34 28.49 9.07
C ILE A 71 31.95 27.09 9.03
N PRO A 72 31.25 26.08 8.45
CA PRO A 72 31.82 24.75 8.28
C PRO A 72 33.16 24.75 7.56
N ARG A 73 34.07 23.88 8.01
CA ARG A 73 35.43 23.79 7.46
C ARG A 73 35.44 23.47 5.98
N GLU A 74 34.52 22.64 5.53
CA GLU A 74 34.34 22.27 4.14
C GLU A 74 34.03 23.49 3.27
N VAL A 75 33.15 24.36 3.73
CA VAL A 75 32.82 25.64 3.05
C VAL A 75 34.04 26.57 2.99
N LEU A 76 34.74 26.74 4.12
CA LEU A 76 35.93 27.59 4.18
C LEU A 76 37.03 27.09 3.26
N SER A 77 37.29 25.79 3.26
CA SER A 77 38.31 25.16 2.40
C SER A 77 37.94 25.29 0.93
N PHE A 78 36.65 25.06 0.58
CA PHE A 78 36.19 25.13 -0.79
C PHE A 78 36.24 26.55 -1.39
N VAL A 79 35.80 27.56 -0.63
CA VAL A 79 35.83 28.96 -1.07
C VAL A 79 37.26 29.54 -1.02
N GLY A 80 38.02 29.20 0.04
CA GLY A 80 39.39 29.61 0.21
C GLY A 80 40.32 29.14 -0.91
N ALA A 81 40.16 27.88 -1.34
CA ALA A 81 40.92 27.31 -2.46
C ALA A 81 40.70 28.08 -3.78
N GLN A 82 39.48 28.49 -4.08
CA GLN A 82 39.17 29.28 -5.29
C GLN A 82 39.78 30.67 -5.27
N LEU A 83 39.99 31.26 -4.07
CA LEU A 83 40.51 32.60 -3.89
C LEU A 83 42.01 32.64 -3.62
N GLY A 84 42.64 31.50 -3.36
CA GLY A 84 44.03 31.43 -2.90
C GLY A 84 44.24 32.08 -1.54
N VAL A 85 43.19 32.05 -0.65
CA VAL A 85 43.22 32.68 0.67
C VAL A 85 43.10 31.60 1.74
N PRO A 86 43.96 31.62 2.78
CA PRO A 86 43.85 30.64 3.89
C PRO A 86 42.51 30.77 4.62
N ALA A 87 41.95 29.63 5.05
CA ALA A 87 40.68 29.59 5.76
C ALA A 87 40.68 30.44 7.05
N ASP A 88 41.80 30.51 7.75
CA ASP A 88 41.96 31.26 9.00
C ASP A 88 41.87 32.80 8.82
N ALA A 89 42.01 33.30 7.59
CA ALA A 89 41.86 34.73 7.30
C ALA A 89 40.42 35.26 7.66
N LEU A 90 39.41 34.39 7.76
CA LEU A 90 38.07 34.79 8.15
C LEU A 90 37.97 35.27 9.60
N LEU A 91 38.87 34.83 10.51
CA LEU A 91 38.80 35.15 11.93
C LEU A 91 38.84 36.66 12.19
N THR A 92 39.47 37.45 11.35
CA THR A 92 39.58 38.90 11.46
C THR A 92 38.46 39.66 10.74
N TYR A 93 37.70 39.03 9.89
CA TYR A 93 36.57 39.63 9.18
C TYR A 93 35.39 39.99 10.11
N ALA A 94 35.15 39.18 11.12
CA ALA A 94 33.98 39.32 12.02
C ALA A 94 34.04 40.54 12.95
N THR A 95 35.20 41.17 13.11
CA THR A 95 35.45 42.24 14.09
C THR A 95 34.86 43.61 13.72
N ARG A 96 34.60 43.88 12.44
CA ARG A 96 34.10 45.18 11.95
C ARG A 96 32.72 45.12 11.36
N ARG A 97 31.68 45.54 12.13
CA ARG A 97 30.29 45.62 11.72
C ARG A 97 30.09 46.46 10.46
N GLN A 98 30.81 47.60 10.34
CA GLN A 98 30.70 48.54 9.23
C GLN A 98 31.15 47.94 7.89
N THR A 99 32.27 47.22 7.85
CA THR A 99 32.76 46.56 6.63
C THR A 99 31.79 45.49 6.12
N ARG A 100 31.17 44.75 7.04
CA ARG A 100 30.18 43.73 6.69
C ARG A 100 28.92 44.35 6.10
N GLN A 101 28.45 45.48 6.66
CA GLN A 101 27.29 46.19 6.11
C GLN A 101 27.60 46.70 4.71
N GLN A 102 28.77 47.30 4.50
CA GLN A 102 29.21 47.78 3.17
C GLN A 102 29.27 46.63 2.16
N HIS A 103 29.78 45.47 2.53
CA HIS A 103 29.81 44.28 1.67
C HIS A 103 28.39 43.85 1.30
N MET A 104 27.46 43.82 2.24
CA MET A 104 26.07 43.47 1.97
C MET A 104 25.37 44.47 1.06
N ASP A 105 25.62 45.77 1.24
CA ASP A 105 25.05 46.81 0.37
C ASP A 105 25.61 46.69 -1.06
N THR A 106 26.90 46.47 -1.19
CA THR A 106 27.57 46.24 -2.49
C THR A 106 27.02 44.95 -3.18
N LEU A 107 26.85 43.85 -2.44
CA LEU A 107 26.29 42.60 -2.98
C LEU A 107 24.85 42.81 -3.45
N ARG A 108 24.08 43.62 -2.74
CA ARG A 108 22.72 43.98 -3.15
C ARG A 108 22.68 44.80 -4.42
N GLU A 109 23.60 45.77 -4.56
CA GLU A 109 23.69 46.61 -5.76
C GLU A 109 24.16 45.77 -6.98
N ILE A 110 25.20 44.96 -6.84
CA ILE A 110 25.81 44.23 -7.97
C ILE A 110 24.88 43.07 -8.43
N TYR A 111 24.37 42.29 -7.48
CA TYR A 111 23.62 41.05 -7.78
C TYR A 111 22.12 41.21 -7.67
N GLY A 112 21.61 42.41 -7.40
CA GLY A 112 20.18 42.68 -7.36
C GLY A 112 19.41 42.10 -6.17
N TYR A 113 20.10 41.74 -5.11
CA TYR A 113 19.44 41.20 -3.92
C TYR A 113 18.59 42.26 -3.20
N LYS A 114 17.38 41.85 -2.84
CA LYS A 114 16.40 42.71 -2.14
C LYS A 114 16.25 42.25 -0.68
N THR A 115 16.06 43.23 0.22
CA THR A 115 15.70 42.89 1.61
C THR A 115 14.22 42.56 1.72
N PHE A 116 13.88 41.68 2.70
CA PHE A 116 12.49 41.36 3.02
C PHE A 116 11.80 42.55 3.77
N THR A 117 11.62 43.66 3.08
CA THR A 117 11.03 44.90 3.62
C THR A 117 10.15 45.59 2.59
N GLY A 118 9.33 46.54 3.02
CA GLY A 118 8.52 47.39 2.13
C GLY A 118 7.50 46.61 1.29
N ARG A 119 7.36 47.01 0.00
CA ARG A 119 6.41 46.43 -0.94
C ARG A 119 6.72 44.96 -1.24
N GLY A 120 7.98 44.61 -1.49
CA GLY A 120 8.36 43.24 -1.81
C GLY A 120 8.04 42.25 -0.68
N ALA A 121 8.15 42.66 0.59
CA ALA A 121 7.75 41.83 1.70
C ALA A 121 6.21 41.68 1.78
N ARG A 122 5.45 42.70 1.39
CA ARG A 122 3.98 42.58 1.34
C ARG A 122 3.55 41.62 0.25
N ASP A 123 4.08 41.76 -0.95
CA ASP A 123 3.78 40.88 -2.08
C ASP A 123 4.11 39.41 -1.78
N LEU A 124 5.25 39.12 -1.16
CA LEU A 124 5.64 37.77 -0.74
C LEU A 124 4.75 37.21 0.38
N ARG A 125 4.30 38.06 1.31
CA ARG A 125 3.33 37.65 2.34
C ARG A 125 1.99 37.28 1.70
N GLU A 126 1.47 38.15 0.84
CA GLU A 126 0.20 37.90 0.14
C GLU A 126 0.28 36.62 -0.70
N TRP A 127 1.37 36.42 -1.44
CA TRP A 127 1.61 35.22 -2.18
C TRP A 127 1.62 33.99 -1.26
N THR A 128 2.30 34.04 -0.10
CA THR A 128 2.34 32.95 0.88
C THR A 128 0.95 32.59 1.40
N PHE A 129 0.14 33.59 1.69
CA PHE A 129 -1.26 33.41 2.10
C PHE A 129 -2.11 32.77 0.99
N GLY A 130 -1.85 33.07 -0.27
CA GLY A 130 -2.47 32.42 -1.42
C GLY A 130 -2.07 30.96 -1.55
N GLN A 131 -0.80 30.62 -1.30
CA GLN A 131 -0.31 29.23 -1.37
C GLN A 131 -0.75 28.33 -0.20
N ALA A 132 -1.22 28.94 0.89
CA ALA A 132 -1.48 28.22 2.14
C ALA A 132 -2.64 27.20 2.01
N GLU A 133 -3.62 27.39 1.14
CA GLU A 133 -4.73 26.44 0.97
C GLU A 133 -4.26 25.13 0.35
N ASP A 134 -3.31 25.18 -0.58
CA ASP A 134 -2.77 24.04 -1.29
C ASP A 134 -1.59 23.37 -0.56
N ALA A 135 -1.01 24.06 0.42
CA ALA A 135 0.11 23.53 1.18
C ALA A 135 -0.30 22.36 2.10
N ARG A 136 0.46 21.29 2.06
CA ARG A 136 0.19 20.06 2.85
C ARG A 136 0.60 20.19 4.31
N SER A 137 1.68 20.92 4.57
CA SER A 137 2.25 21.10 5.91
C SER A 137 2.86 22.49 6.08
N ASN A 138 3.24 22.82 7.32
CA ASN A 138 4.02 24.02 7.63
C ASN A 138 5.37 24.03 6.87
N GLU A 139 6.01 22.89 6.80
CA GLU A 139 7.29 22.70 6.11
C GLU A 139 7.16 22.88 4.59
N ASP A 140 6.14 22.31 3.98
CA ASP A 140 5.84 22.49 2.55
C ASP A 140 5.64 23.97 2.21
N LEU A 141 4.86 24.69 3.01
CA LEU A 141 4.64 26.13 2.79
C LEU A 141 5.92 26.94 2.95
N ALA A 142 6.72 26.62 3.96
CA ALA A 142 7.98 27.31 4.18
C ALA A 142 9.00 27.03 3.07
N HIS A 143 9.06 25.79 2.59
CA HIS A 143 9.90 25.42 1.45
C HIS A 143 9.51 26.21 0.20
N ARG A 144 8.21 26.29 -0.10
CA ARG A 144 7.68 27.12 -1.23
C ARG A 144 8.08 28.58 -1.05
N PHE A 145 7.94 29.13 0.15
CA PHE A 145 8.34 30.49 0.47
C PHE A 145 9.85 30.73 0.25
N ILE A 146 10.70 29.83 0.72
CA ILE A 146 12.17 29.90 0.55
C ILE A 146 12.54 29.87 -0.94
N VAL A 147 11.96 28.94 -1.71
CA VAL A 147 12.17 28.86 -3.16
C VAL A 147 11.75 30.17 -3.83
N ARG A 148 10.58 30.71 -3.47
CA ARG A 148 10.09 31.97 -4.04
C ARG A 148 10.99 33.15 -3.71
N CYS A 149 11.52 33.23 -2.49
CA CYS A 149 12.51 34.24 -2.11
C CYS A 149 13.76 34.16 -2.99
N ARG A 150 14.26 32.97 -3.24
CA ARG A 150 15.44 32.76 -4.12
C ARG A 150 15.15 33.16 -5.56
N GLU A 151 14.01 32.78 -6.12
CA GLU A 151 13.57 33.16 -7.47
C GLU A 151 13.47 34.67 -7.66
N THR A 152 13.05 35.40 -6.60
CA THR A 152 12.89 36.85 -6.63
C THR A 152 14.12 37.61 -6.12
N SER A 153 15.26 36.90 -5.92
CA SER A 153 16.50 37.45 -5.32
C SER A 153 16.23 38.19 -4.01
N THR A 154 15.30 37.70 -3.20
CA THR A 154 14.98 38.29 -1.89
C THR A 154 15.74 37.55 -0.79
N ILE A 155 16.48 38.28 0.02
CA ILE A 155 17.23 37.75 1.16
C ILE A 155 16.23 37.19 2.16
N LEU A 156 16.42 35.93 2.58
CA LEU A 156 15.55 35.27 3.55
C LEU A 156 15.51 36.05 4.88
N PRO A 157 14.32 36.30 5.40
CA PRO A 157 14.18 36.88 6.74
C PRO A 157 14.60 35.87 7.82
N ALA A 158 14.67 36.31 9.06
CA ALA A 158 14.98 35.42 10.19
C ALA A 158 14.00 34.22 10.23
N VAL A 159 14.49 33.04 10.62
CA VAL A 159 13.73 31.79 10.68
C VAL A 159 12.41 31.96 11.46
N SER A 160 12.46 32.65 12.60
CA SER A 160 11.28 32.96 13.41
C SER A 160 10.22 33.79 12.68
N THR A 161 10.64 34.63 11.71
CA THR A 161 9.72 35.40 10.87
C THR A 161 9.04 34.48 9.84
N ILE A 162 9.80 33.55 9.23
CA ILE A 162 9.26 32.56 8.31
C ILE A 162 8.29 31.64 9.03
N GLU A 163 8.66 31.12 10.19
CA GLU A 163 7.80 30.28 11.02
C GLU A 163 6.47 30.96 11.36
N ARG A 164 6.53 32.22 11.79
CA ARG A 164 5.34 33.01 12.13
C ARG A 164 4.48 33.23 10.89
N LEU A 165 5.09 33.66 9.78
CA LEU A 165 4.38 33.91 8.54
C LEU A 165 3.65 32.66 8.03
N CYS A 166 4.32 31.52 7.97
CA CYS A 166 3.73 30.26 7.52
C CYS A 166 2.62 29.77 8.46
N ALA A 167 2.85 29.87 9.79
CA ALA A 167 1.82 29.52 10.77
C ALA A 167 0.57 30.39 10.65
N ASP A 168 0.75 31.71 10.51
CA ASP A 168 -0.36 32.64 10.38
C ASP A 168 -1.12 32.45 9.05
N ALA A 169 -0.41 32.19 7.94
CA ALA A 169 -0.99 31.91 6.65
C ALA A 169 -1.82 30.62 6.66
N LEU A 170 -1.31 29.54 7.28
CA LEU A 170 -2.05 28.27 7.38
C LEU A 170 -3.28 28.37 8.28
N VAL A 171 -3.18 29.07 9.42
CA VAL A 171 -4.34 29.33 10.30
C VAL A 171 -5.41 30.17 9.55
N ALA A 172 -4.98 31.16 8.79
CA ALA A 172 -5.91 31.96 7.99
C ALA A 172 -6.58 31.13 6.88
N ALA A 173 -5.81 30.24 6.21
CA ALA A 173 -6.35 29.33 5.21
C ALA A 173 -7.36 28.34 5.81
N GLU A 174 -7.06 27.76 6.98
CA GLU A 174 -7.98 26.87 7.69
C GLU A 174 -9.28 27.59 8.02
N ARG A 175 -9.21 28.80 8.58
CA ARG A 175 -10.40 29.61 8.88
C ARG A 175 -11.22 29.94 7.63
N ARG A 176 -10.57 30.33 6.52
CA ARG A 176 -11.27 30.61 5.27
C ARG A 176 -12.03 29.37 4.75
N ILE A 177 -11.40 28.19 4.85
CA ILE A 177 -12.03 26.92 4.46
C ILE A 177 -13.21 26.61 5.39
N GLU A 178 -13.03 26.73 6.71
CA GLU A 178 -14.06 26.49 7.71
C GLU A 178 -15.28 27.40 7.51
N THR A 179 -15.05 28.71 7.32
CA THR A 179 -16.12 29.69 7.06
C THR A 179 -16.80 29.43 5.71
N ARG A 180 -16.04 29.15 4.65
CA ARG A 180 -16.59 28.80 3.33
C ARG A 180 -17.51 27.58 3.39
N ILE A 181 -17.13 26.54 4.13
CA ILE A 181 -17.99 25.37 4.32
C ILE A 181 -19.24 25.77 5.10
N ALA A 182 -19.06 26.49 6.23
CA ALA A 182 -20.17 26.89 7.10
C ALA A 182 -21.19 27.79 6.36
N GLU A 183 -20.75 28.74 5.55
CA GLU A 183 -21.61 29.64 4.75
C GLU A 183 -22.47 28.88 3.74
N ASN A 184 -21.95 27.78 3.18
CA ASN A 184 -22.69 26.95 2.23
C ASN A 184 -23.71 25.99 2.91
N LEU A 185 -23.82 26.00 4.23
CA LEU A 185 -24.81 25.23 4.97
C LEU A 185 -26.01 26.08 5.32
N THR A 186 -27.23 25.57 5.10
CA THR A 186 -28.47 26.26 5.54
C THR A 186 -28.57 26.23 7.08
N ALA A 187 -29.38 27.10 7.62
CA ALA A 187 -29.63 27.17 9.08
C ALA A 187 -30.13 25.83 9.64
N ASP A 188 -31.05 25.17 8.92
CA ASP A 188 -31.59 23.85 9.32
C ASP A 188 -30.52 22.77 9.34
N VAL A 189 -29.60 22.75 8.35
CA VAL A 189 -28.48 21.81 8.32
C VAL A 189 -27.54 22.05 9.50
N ARG A 190 -27.22 23.33 9.82
CA ARG A 190 -26.38 23.65 10.98
C ARG A 190 -27.00 23.17 12.30
N ASP A 191 -28.30 23.35 12.49
CA ASP A 191 -29.02 22.85 13.66
C ASP A 191 -29.01 21.32 13.73
N HIS A 192 -29.25 20.65 12.60
CA HIS A 192 -29.14 19.19 12.54
C HIS A 192 -27.74 18.68 12.87
N LEU A 193 -26.67 19.38 12.40
CA LEU A 193 -25.30 19.02 12.74
C LEU A 193 -25.02 19.18 14.24
N ASP A 194 -25.50 20.25 14.88
CA ASP A 194 -25.35 20.44 16.33
C ASP A 194 -26.14 19.38 17.13
N LYS A 195 -27.31 18.96 16.64
CA LYS A 195 -28.10 17.85 17.21
C LYS A 195 -27.34 16.51 17.19
N LEU A 196 -26.44 16.26 16.24
CA LEU A 196 -25.61 15.06 16.25
C LEU A 196 -24.78 14.92 17.54
N LEU A 197 -24.38 16.04 18.13
CA LEU A 197 -23.57 16.05 19.34
C LEU A 197 -24.41 15.98 20.62
N SER A 198 -25.65 16.48 20.59
CA SER A 198 -26.53 16.59 21.75
C SER A 198 -27.50 15.43 21.88
N GLU A 199 -27.94 14.86 20.77
CA GLU A 199 -28.92 13.75 20.77
C GLU A 199 -28.25 12.44 21.20
N MET A 200 -28.77 11.88 22.29
CA MET A 200 -28.28 10.64 22.89
C MET A 200 -29.17 9.45 22.48
N LEU A 201 -28.54 8.36 22.08
CA LEU A 201 -29.19 7.09 21.80
C LEU A 201 -29.15 6.15 23.00
N ALA A 202 -29.83 5.01 22.90
CA ALA A 202 -29.76 3.95 23.89
C ALA A 202 -28.29 3.59 24.20
N GLY A 203 -27.96 3.46 25.50
CA GLY A 203 -26.58 3.23 25.94
C GLY A 203 -25.73 4.48 26.13
N ASN A 204 -26.36 5.67 26.20
CA ASN A 204 -25.70 6.96 26.44
C ASN A 204 -24.60 7.29 25.39
N ILE A 205 -24.88 6.98 24.12
CA ILE A 205 -23.97 7.21 22.99
C ILE A 205 -24.56 8.35 22.15
N SER A 206 -23.78 9.42 21.86
CA SER A 206 -24.26 10.48 20.96
C SER A 206 -24.47 9.97 19.53
N ARG A 207 -25.39 10.62 18.81
CA ARG A 207 -25.67 10.32 17.41
C ARG A 207 -24.38 10.39 16.55
N PHE A 208 -23.50 11.33 16.85
CA PHE A 208 -22.20 11.47 16.22
C PHE A 208 -21.31 10.23 16.40
N ILE A 209 -21.19 9.73 17.63
CA ILE A 209 -20.40 8.52 17.91
C ILE A 209 -21.02 7.29 17.27
N TRP A 210 -22.35 7.20 17.26
CA TRP A 210 -23.06 6.11 16.58
C TRP A 210 -22.78 6.10 15.07
N LEU A 211 -22.76 7.25 14.41
CA LEU A 211 -22.41 7.37 12.99
C LEU A 211 -20.95 6.99 12.73
N ARG A 212 -20.05 7.46 13.58
CA ARG A 212 -18.60 7.22 13.44
C ARG A 212 -18.23 5.75 13.59
N ASN A 213 -18.86 5.05 14.51
CA ASN A 213 -18.53 3.68 14.87
C ASN A 213 -19.42 2.69 14.10
N PHE A 214 -19.17 2.49 12.82
CA PHE A 214 -19.84 1.48 12.03
C PHE A 214 -18.88 0.33 11.70
N GLU A 215 -19.45 -0.87 11.55
CA GLU A 215 -18.66 -2.08 11.28
C GLU A 215 -19.21 -2.83 10.07
N VAL A 216 -18.32 -3.35 9.26
CA VAL A 216 -18.65 -4.25 8.15
C VAL A 216 -18.88 -5.67 8.70
N GLY A 217 -20.04 -6.20 8.49
CA GLY A 217 -20.39 -7.54 8.95
C GLY A 217 -20.50 -8.59 7.85
N ASN A 218 -21.05 -9.76 8.20
CA ASN A 218 -21.27 -10.87 7.30
C ASN A 218 -22.69 -11.47 7.45
N ASN A 219 -23.63 -10.66 7.95
CA ASN A 219 -25.02 -11.08 8.18
C ASN A 219 -25.99 -9.92 7.91
N SER A 220 -27.28 -10.26 7.79
CA SER A 220 -28.34 -9.31 7.47
C SER A 220 -28.56 -8.24 8.54
N ALA A 221 -28.32 -8.54 9.83
CA ALA A 221 -28.45 -7.57 10.91
C ALA A 221 -27.37 -6.47 10.78
N ALA A 222 -26.13 -6.84 10.44
CA ALA A 222 -25.07 -5.86 10.19
C ALA A 222 -25.40 -4.97 8.97
N ALA A 223 -25.91 -5.56 7.89
CA ALA A 223 -26.34 -4.79 6.73
C ALA A 223 -27.45 -3.77 7.09
N ASN A 224 -28.45 -4.17 7.87
CA ASN A 224 -29.51 -3.26 8.29
C ASN A 224 -29.00 -2.13 9.20
N ARG A 225 -28.09 -2.41 10.13
CA ARG A 225 -27.46 -1.35 10.95
C ARG A 225 -26.69 -0.31 10.12
N LEU A 226 -26.07 -0.72 9.01
CA LEU A 226 -25.43 0.20 8.08
C LEU A 226 -26.47 0.99 7.28
N LEU A 227 -27.55 0.35 6.86
CA LEU A 227 -28.67 1.01 6.16
C LEU A 227 -29.34 2.06 7.05
N ASP A 228 -29.56 1.77 8.35
CA ASP A 228 -30.09 2.74 9.32
C ASP A 228 -29.24 4.02 9.35
N ARG A 229 -27.91 3.87 9.33
CA ARG A 229 -26.99 5.01 9.30
C ARG A 229 -27.03 5.77 8.00
N LEU A 230 -27.04 5.07 6.87
CA LEU A 230 -27.04 5.69 5.55
C LEU A 230 -28.33 6.50 5.33
N GLU A 231 -29.48 5.93 5.68
CA GLU A 231 -30.77 6.62 5.59
C GLU A 231 -30.80 7.85 6.49
N PHE A 232 -30.31 7.73 7.71
CA PHE A 232 -30.23 8.88 8.63
C PHE A 232 -29.31 9.98 8.07
N LEU A 233 -28.10 9.64 7.57
CA LEU A 233 -27.18 10.63 6.98
C LEU A 233 -27.84 11.42 5.84
N ARG A 234 -28.65 10.77 5.03
CA ARG A 234 -29.37 11.41 3.92
C ARG A 234 -30.48 12.36 4.39
N THR A 235 -31.07 12.13 5.55
CA THR A 235 -32.04 13.10 6.12
C THR A 235 -31.39 14.44 6.46
N LEU A 236 -30.06 14.47 6.68
CA LEU A 236 -29.34 15.71 6.95
C LEU A 236 -29.21 16.62 5.73
N ASN A 237 -29.44 16.10 4.53
CA ASN A 237 -29.50 16.82 3.25
C ASN A 237 -28.34 17.81 2.99
N ILE A 238 -27.11 17.35 3.26
CA ILE A 238 -25.91 18.17 3.01
C ILE A 238 -25.60 18.18 1.51
N ASN A 239 -25.44 19.37 0.95
CA ASN A 239 -25.06 19.51 -0.45
C ASN A 239 -23.58 19.16 -0.65
N HIS A 240 -23.31 18.08 -1.38
CA HIS A 240 -21.94 17.63 -1.69
C HIS A 240 -21.13 18.67 -2.47
N SER A 241 -21.78 19.53 -3.25
CA SER A 241 -21.09 20.60 -3.99
C SER A 241 -20.42 21.63 -3.09
N ALA A 242 -20.87 21.79 -1.84
CA ALA A 242 -20.24 22.67 -0.85
C ALA A 242 -18.78 22.31 -0.57
N LEU A 243 -18.40 21.05 -0.77
CA LEU A 243 -17.04 20.57 -0.55
C LEU A 243 -16.20 20.48 -1.84
N ALA A 244 -16.80 20.65 -3.02
CA ALA A 244 -16.13 20.41 -4.30
C ALA A 244 -14.94 21.37 -4.57
N SER A 245 -14.98 22.59 -4.01
CA SER A 245 -13.91 23.58 -4.14
C SER A 245 -12.78 23.43 -3.11
N ILE A 246 -12.91 22.49 -2.16
CA ILE A 246 -11.95 22.31 -1.08
C ILE A 246 -10.90 21.27 -1.49
N PRO A 247 -9.59 21.53 -1.33
CA PRO A 247 -8.55 20.57 -1.63
C PRO A 247 -8.75 19.26 -0.86
N ALA A 248 -8.58 18.11 -1.55
CA ALA A 248 -8.86 16.78 -1.00
C ALA A 248 -8.06 16.48 0.28
N HIS A 249 -6.81 16.96 0.40
CA HIS A 249 -6.00 16.78 1.61
C HIS A 249 -6.56 17.56 2.81
N ARG A 250 -7.23 18.70 2.59
CA ARG A 250 -7.91 19.48 3.64
C ARG A 250 -9.18 18.77 4.12
N ILE A 251 -9.98 18.24 3.18
CA ILE A 251 -11.14 17.39 3.50
C ILE A 251 -10.68 16.19 4.35
N ALA A 252 -9.65 15.48 3.90
CA ALA A 252 -9.11 14.34 4.63
C ALA A 252 -8.62 14.71 6.04
N ARG A 253 -8.01 15.90 6.21
CA ARG A 253 -7.56 16.41 7.50
C ARG A 253 -8.74 16.75 8.43
N LEU A 254 -9.77 17.44 7.94
CA LEU A 254 -10.98 17.75 8.72
C LEU A 254 -11.70 16.46 9.14
N ARG A 255 -11.85 15.50 8.24
CA ARG A 255 -12.41 14.18 8.56
C ARG A 255 -11.65 13.50 9.69
N ARG A 256 -10.31 13.40 9.58
CA ARG A 256 -9.46 12.78 10.62
C ARG A 256 -9.58 13.51 11.97
N GLN A 257 -9.69 14.84 11.95
CA GLN A 257 -9.94 15.59 13.19
C GLN A 257 -11.28 15.20 13.82
N GLY A 258 -12.37 15.10 13.04
CA GLY A 258 -13.67 14.66 13.53
C GLY A 258 -13.64 13.23 14.09
N GLU A 259 -12.90 12.34 13.47
CA GLU A 259 -12.69 10.97 13.96
C GLU A 259 -11.93 10.93 15.31
N ARG A 260 -11.09 11.94 15.59
CA ARG A 260 -10.29 12.04 16.82
C ARG A 260 -10.98 12.80 17.96
N TYR A 261 -11.85 13.75 17.66
CA TYR A 261 -12.54 14.50 18.70
C TYR A 261 -13.52 13.64 19.52
N PHE A 262 -13.61 13.90 20.81
CA PHE A 262 -14.77 13.52 21.62
C PHE A 262 -15.91 14.50 21.39
N THR A 263 -17.14 14.10 21.70
CA THR A 263 -18.34 14.93 21.51
C THR A 263 -18.22 16.28 22.20
N ASP A 264 -17.74 16.29 23.45
CA ASP A 264 -17.58 17.52 24.22
C ASP A 264 -16.51 18.42 23.62
N GLY A 265 -15.38 17.87 23.18
CA GLY A 265 -14.33 18.65 22.52
C GLY A 265 -14.77 19.28 21.18
N LEU A 266 -15.80 18.73 20.51
CA LEU A 266 -16.42 19.37 19.34
C LEU A 266 -17.37 20.50 19.76
N ARG A 267 -18.02 20.40 20.91
CA ARG A 267 -18.87 21.48 21.45
C ARG A 267 -18.07 22.73 21.84
N ASP A 268 -16.84 22.53 22.31
CA ASP A 268 -15.97 23.59 22.85
C ASP A 268 -15.27 24.41 21.76
N ILE A 269 -15.28 23.99 20.50
CA ILE A 269 -14.68 24.73 19.41
C ILE A 269 -15.67 25.72 18.77
N THR A 270 -15.13 26.68 17.98
CA THR A 270 -15.95 27.69 17.29
C THR A 270 -16.97 27.03 16.37
N SER A 271 -18.14 27.65 16.20
CA SER A 271 -19.26 27.12 15.42
C SER A 271 -18.86 26.78 13.98
N ASP A 272 -18.21 27.71 13.25
CA ASP A 272 -17.80 27.51 11.85
C ASP A 272 -16.90 26.27 11.73
N ARG A 273 -15.91 26.13 12.62
CA ARG A 273 -15.01 24.98 12.63
C ARG A 273 -15.77 23.71 12.95
N ARG A 274 -16.67 23.74 13.93
CA ARG A 274 -17.50 22.59 14.32
C ARG A 274 -18.35 22.11 13.15
N TRP A 275 -19.09 23.03 12.50
CA TRP A 275 -19.93 22.70 11.37
C TRP A 275 -19.11 22.21 10.17
N ALA A 276 -17.94 22.81 9.90
CA ALA A 276 -17.07 22.35 8.82
C ALA A 276 -16.58 20.89 9.07
N ILE A 277 -16.14 20.58 10.27
CA ILE A 277 -15.72 19.21 10.64
C ILE A 277 -16.90 18.23 10.52
N LEU A 278 -18.07 18.59 11.08
CA LEU A 278 -19.24 17.72 11.06
C LEU A 278 -19.77 17.50 9.63
N ALA A 279 -19.87 18.55 8.83
CA ALA A 279 -20.30 18.45 7.42
C ALA A 279 -19.38 17.55 6.61
N VAL A 280 -18.06 17.74 6.74
CA VAL A 280 -17.08 16.86 6.09
C VAL A 280 -17.23 15.42 6.57
N CYS A 281 -17.37 15.19 7.88
CA CYS A 281 -17.57 13.84 8.41
C CYS A 281 -18.84 13.18 7.86
N VAL A 282 -19.95 13.90 7.79
CA VAL A 282 -21.23 13.37 7.28
C VAL A 282 -21.10 12.92 5.82
N VAL A 283 -20.54 13.79 4.95
CA VAL A 283 -20.36 13.47 3.52
C VAL A 283 -19.40 12.29 3.33
N GLU A 284 -18.31 12.28 4.08
CA GLU A 284 -17.31 11.21 4.01
C GLU A 284 -17.83 9.87 4.55
N TRP A 285 -18.62 9.91 5.64
CA TRP A 285 -19.23 8.70 6.20
C TRP A 285 -20.36 8.19 5.33
N GLU A 286 -21.12 9.04 4.62
CA GLU A 286 -22.10 8.57 3.65
C GLU A 286 -21.44 7.67 2.60
N ALA A 287 -20.33 8.14 2.00
CA ALA A 287 -19.56 7.35 1.04
C ALA A 287 -18.99 6.06 1.67
N ALA A 288 -18.41 6.17 2.87
CA ALA A 288 -17.77 5.04 3.56
C ALA A 288 -18.81 3.98 3.99
N ILE A 289 -19.98 4.39 4.46
CA ILE A 289 -21.07 3.49 4.86
C ILE A 289 -21.71 2.82 3.62
N ALA A 290 -21.86 3.55 2.51
CA ALA A 290 -22.29 2.95 1.25
C ALA A 290 -21.31 1.87 0.78
N ASP A 291 -20.01 2.12 0.86
CA ASP A 291 -18.96 1.13 0.59
C ASP A 291 -19.04 -0.07 1.55
N ALA A 292 -19.28 0.18 2.85
CA ALA A 292 -19.43 -0.86 3.86
C ALA A 292 -20.66 -1.75 3.63
N ILE A 293 -21.76 -1.19 3.11
CA ILE A 293 -22.96 -1.95 2.74
C ILE A 293 -22.64 -2.91 1.60
N VAL A 294 -21.99 -2.44 0.53
CA VAL A 294 -21.57 -3.29 -0.61
C VAL A 294 -20.60 -4.36 -0.14
N GLU A 295 -19.65 -4.03 0.73
CA GLU A 295 -18.72 -5.02 1.29
C GLU A 295 -19.42 -6.04 2.19
N THR A 296 -20.39 -5.62 3.00
CA THR A 296 -21.22 -6.52 3.81
C THR A 296 -22.02 -7.47 2.92
N HIS A 297 -22.62 -6.95 1.83
CA HIS A 297 -23.28 -7.76 0.81
C HIS A 297 -22.32 -8.78 0.19
N ASP A 298 -21.14 -8.37 -0.21
CA ASP A 298 -20.10 -9.25 -0.75
C ASP A 298 -19.76 -10.42 0.19
N ARG A 299 -19.64 -10.13 1.50
CA ARG A 299 -19.36 -11.14 2.53
C ARG A 299 -20.52 -12.10 2.75
N ILE A 300 -21.77 -11.62 2.73
CA ILE A 300 -22.97 -12.45 2.84
C ILE A 300 -23.06 -13.41 1.66
N VAL A 301 -22.85 -12.93 0.43
CA VAL A 301 -22.81 -13.75 -0.78
C VAL A 301 -21.69 -14.79 -0.69
N GLY A 302 -20.49 -14.36 -0.29
CA GLY A 302 -19.35 -15.27 -0.13
C GLY A 302 -19.58 -16.34 0.95
N LYS A 303 -20.25 -15.99 2.06
CA LYS A 303 -20.64 -16.94 3.10
C LYS A 303 -21.64 -17.95 2.59
N THR A 304 -22.69 -17.48 1.90
CA THR A 304 -23.73 -18.34 1.31
C THR A 304 -23.14 -19.32 0.30
N TRP A 305 -22.20 -18.89 -0.53
CA TRP A 305 -21.49 -19.77 -1.46
C TRP A 305 -20.67 -20.85 -0.76
N ARG A 306 -19.90 -20.49 0.28
CA ARG A 306 -19.10 -21.48 1.04
C ARG A 306 -19.98 -22.51 1.75
N GLU A 307 -21.10 -22.10 2.30
CA GLU A 307 -22.07 -23.01 2.93
C GLU A 307 -22.70 -23.95 1.91
N ALA A 308 -23.11 -23.43 0.75
CA ALA A 308 -23.64 -24.24 -0.35
C ALA A 308 -22.60 -25.28 -0.82
N LYS A 309 -21.35 -24.87 -0.99
CA LYS A 309 -20.25 -25.78 -1.34
C LYS A 309 -20.05 -26.87 -0.27
N ARG A 310 -20.02 -26.49 1.00
CA ARG A 310 -19.88 -27.43 2.10
C ARG A 310 -21.03 -28.45 2.10
N GLN A 311 -22.28 -28.02 1.98
CA GLN A 311 -23.43 -28.89 1.91
C GLN A 311 -23.35 -29.86 0.73
N HIS A 312 -22.95 -29.37 -0.43
CA HIS A 312 -22.70 -30.22 -1.60
C HIS A 312 -21.62 -31.27 -1.32
N ASP A 313 -20.48 -30.88 -0.76
CA ASP A 313 -19.38 -31.78 -0.45
C ASP A 313 -19.78 -32.82 0.63
N GLU A 314 -20.57 -32.43 1.63
CA GLU A 314 -21.16 -33.29 2.65
C GLU A 314 -22.14 -34.31 2.06
N THR A 315 -23.02 -33.87 1.12
CA THR A 315 -23.95 -34.75 0.43
C THR A 315 -23.24 -35.79 -0.42
N ILE A 316 -22.22 -35.39 -1.18
CA ILE A 316 -21.39 -36.33 -1.95
C ILE A 316 -20.66 -37.30 -1.02
N SER A 317 -20.05 -36.81 0.05
CA SER A 317 -19.34 -37.65 1.00
C SER A 317 -20.26 -38.66 1.70
N GLY A 318 -21.45 -38.23 2.10
CA GLY A 318 -22.48 -39.08 2.69
C GLY A 318 -22.99 -40.16 1.74
N SER A 319 -22.99 -39.88 0.45
CA SER A 319 -23.46 -40.84 -0.59
C SER A 319 -22.36 -41.84 -1.01
N LYS A 320 -21.11 -41.65 -0.57
CA LYS A 320 -19.95 -42.44 -1.04
C LYS A 320 -20.07 -43.94 -0.75
N ALA A 321 -20.52 -44.32 0.44
CA ALA A 321 -20.70 -45.70 0.82
C ALA A 321 -21.77 -46.38 -0.03
N THR A 322 -22.93 -45.73 -0.18
CA THR A 322 -24.06 -46.22 -1.02
C THR A 322 -23.64 -46.30 -2.50
N LEU A 323 -22.90 -45.33 -2.99
CA LEU A 323 -22.33 -45.37 -4.36
C LEU A 323 -21.42 -46.54 -4.56
N THR A 324 -20.52 -46.79 -3.63
CA THR A 324 -19.55 -47.88 -3.69
C THR A 324 -20.29 -49.22 -3.69
N ASP A 325 -21.27 -49.41 -2.83
CA ASP A 325 -22.09 -50.62 -2.76
C ASP A 325 -22.91 -50.84 -4.03
N THR A 326 -23.55 -49.75 -4.54
CA THR A 326 -24.32 -49.76 -5.80
C THR A 326 -23.44 -50.15 -6.99
N ILE A 327 -22.27 -49.54 -7.14
CA ILE A 327 -21.31 -49.85 -8.23
C ILE A 327 -20.82 -51.33 -8.10
N ARG A 328 -20.50 -51.76 -6.89
CA ARG A 328 -20.05 -53.16 -6.65
C ARG A 328 -21.11 -54.17 -7.08
N THR A 329 -22.38 -53.91 -6.72
CA THR A 329 -23.47 -54.78 -7.05
C THR A 329 -23.74 -54.77 -8.58
N PHE A 330 -23.76 -53.63 -9.23
CA PHE A 330 -23.89 -53.56 -10.70
C PHE A 330 -22.70 -54.21 -11.42
N THR A 331 -21.48 -54.11 -10.90
CA THR A 331 -20.31 -54.76 -11.48
C THR A 331 -20.41 -56.30 -11.33
N ALA A 332 -20.84 -56.79 -10.18
CA ALA A 332 -21.08 -58.21 -9.95
C ALA A 332 -22.16 -58.76 -10.89
N LEU A 333 -23.31 -58.03 -11.01
CA LEU A 333 -24.38 -58.40 -11.94
C LEU A 333 -23.88 -58.41 -13.39
N GLY A 334 -23.10 -57.36 -13.80
CA GLY A 334 -22.50 -57.30 -15.12
C GLY A 334 -21.54 -58.47 -15.41
N ALA A 335 -20.74 -58.89 -14.43
CA ALA A 335 -19.89 -60.04 -14.54
C ALA A 335 -20.69 -61.33 -14.72
N SER A 336 -21.69 -61.56 -13.87
CA SER A 336 -22.61 -62.73 -14.01
C SER A 336 -23.30 -62.77 -15.36
N LEU A 337 -23.76 -61.67 -15.93
CA LEU A 337 -24.38 -61.60 -17.24
C LEU A 337 -23.39 -61.92 -18.37
N LEU A 338 -22.15 -61.48 -18.28
CA LEU A 338 -21.07 -61.80 -19.23
C LEU A 338 -20.70 -63.29 -19.20
N GLU A 339 -20.62 -63.88 -18.00
CA GLU A 339 -20.38 -65.30 -17.78
C GLU A 339 -21.53 -66.15 -18.34
N ALA A 340 -22.79 -65.83 -17.99
CA ALA A 340 -23.95 -66.51 -18.51
C ALA A 340 -24.07 -66.47 -20.05
N ARG A 341 -23.62 -65.38 -20.66
CA ARG A 341 -23.54 -65.26 -22.14
C ARG A 341 -22.50 -66.21 -22.72
N SER A 342 -21.38 -66.43 -22.03
CA SER A 342 -20.31 -67.29 -22.47
C SER A 342 -20.72 -68.79 -22.30
N ASP A 343 -21.44 -69.11 -21.27
CA ASP A 343 -21.79 -70.47 -20.91
C ASP A 343 -23.13 -70.96 -21.43
N GLY A 344 -23.92 -70.06 -22.13
CA GLY A 344 -25.21 -70.36 -22.66
C GLY A 344 -26.35 -70.41 -21.63
N THR A 345 -26.12 -69.96 -20.39
CA THR A 345 -27.14 -69.90 -19.35
C THR A 345 -28.18 -68.81 -19.65
N PRO A 346 -29.48 -69.03 -19.40
CA PRO A 346 -30.45 -67.97 -19.57
C PRO A 346 -30.14 -66.74 -18.72
N LEU A 347 -30.16 -65.54 -19.33
CA LEU A 347 -29.81 -64.31 -18.65
C LEU A 347 -30.71 -64.00 -17.43
N GLU A 348 -31.99 -64.39 -17.47
CA GLU A 348 -32.93 -64.24 -16.37
C GLU A 348 -32.49 -65.01 -15.12
N MET A 349 -31.95 -66.23 -15.32
CA MET A 349 -31.39 -67.05 -14.24
C MET A 349 -30.11 -66.44 -13.64
N ALA A 350 -29.23 -65.84 -14.49
CA ALA A 350 -28.03 -65.18 -14.02
C ALA A 350 -28.38 -63.91 -13.24
N VAL A 351 -29.39 -63.13 -13.62
CA VAL A 351 -29.90 -62.01 -12.83
C VAL A 351 -30.46 -62.48 -11.50
N ALA A 352 -31.38 -63.47 -11.50
CA ALA A 352 -32.03 -63.98 -10.29
C ALA A 352 -31.02 -64.61 -9.26
N SER A 353 -29.93 -65.21 -9.76
CA SER A 353 -28.88 -65.76 -8.90
C SER A 353 -27.98 -64.67 -8.29
N SER A 354 -27.80 -63.53 -8.96
CA SER A 354 -26.92 -62.45 -8.51
C SER A 354 -27.65 -61.44 -7.62
N VAL A 355 -28.87 -61.03 -8.00
CA VAL A 355 -29.66 -60.01 -7.28
C VAL A 355 -31.16 -60.30 -7.48
N ALA A 356 -31.93 -60.31 -6.38
CA ALA A 356 -33.40 -60.37 -6.47
C ALA A 356 -33.95 -59.22 -7.28
N TRP A 357 -35.00 -59.47 -8.12
CA TRP A 357 -35.58 -58.46 -8.98
C TRP A 357 -36.08 -57.20 -8.30
N ASP A 358 -36.69 -57.33 -7.09
CA ASP A 358 -37.10 -56.18 -6.29
C ASP A 358 -35.90 -55.36 -5.81
N ARG A 359 -34.80 -56.06 -5.45
CA ARG A 359 -33.57 -55.38 -5.08
C ARG A 359 -32.90 -54.70 -6.25
N LEU A 360 -32.93 -55.30 -7.46
CA LEU A 360 -32.44 -54.68 -8.66
C LEU A 360 -33.24 -53.38 -9.00
N ALA A 361 -34.55 -53.42 -8.88
CA ALA A 361 -35.37 -52.19 -9.09
C ALA A 361 -34.99 -51.09 -8.10
N GLN A 362 -34.78 -51.47 -6.81
CA GLN A 362 -34.31 -50.51 -5.80
C GLN A 362 -32.90 -49.94 -6.14
N LEU A 363 -31.99 -50.79 -6.61
CA LEU A 363 -30.66 -50.40 -6.99
C LEU A 363 -30.67 -49.45 -8.20
N VAL A 364 -31.51 -49.69 -9.19
CA VAL A 364 -31.71 -48.78 -10.35
C VAL A 364 -32.22 -47.42 -9.87
N ALA A 365 -33.24 -47.42 -8.98
CA ALA A 365 -33.77 -46.17 -8.43
C ALA A 365 -32.66 -45.43 -7.62
N THR A 366 -31.95 -46.18 -6.77
CA THR A 366 -30.83 -45.62 -5.98
C THR A 366 -29.70 -45.12 -6.86
N GLY A 367 -29.28 -45.88 -7.89
CA GLY A 367 -28.28 -45.50 -8.86
C GLY A 367 -28.68 -44.23 -9.64
N THR A 368 -29.95 -44.11 -10.02
CA THR A 368 -30.48 -42.91 -10.65
C THR A 368 -30.43 -41.71 -9.71
N GLN A 369 -30.81 -41.88 -8.47
CA GLN A 369 -30.75 -40.83 -7.46
C GLN A 369 -29.32 -40.42 -7.21
N LEU A 370 -28.38 -41.35 -7.05
CA LEU A 370 -26.93 -41.08 -6.87
C LEU A 370 -26.34 -40.35 -8.09
N SER A 371 -26.71 -40.77 -9.30
CA SER A 371 -26.26 -40.09 -10.52
C SER A 371 -26.73 -38.63 -10.55
N ASN A 372 -27.96 -38.37 -10.16
CA ASN A 372 -28.51 -37.00 -10.06
C ASN A 372 -27.77 -36.21 -8.99
N THR A 373 -27.51 -36.77 -7.80
CA THR A 373 -26.76 -36.15 -6.70
C THR A 373 -25.32 -35.81 -7.10
N LEU A 374 -24.65 -36.69 -7.82
CA LEU A 374 -23.31 -36.47 -8.34
C LEU A 374 -23.27 -35.44 -9.47
N ALA A 375 -24.34 -35.33 -10.25
CA ALA A 375 -24.50 -34.32 -11.28
C ALA A 375 -24.89 -32.94 -10.71
N ASP A 376 -25.37 -32.88 -9.46
CA ASP A 376 -25.67 -31.63 -8.76
C ASP A 376 -24.41 -30.78 -8.60
N GLU A 377 -24.63 -29.48 -8.58
CA GLU A 377 -23.56 -28.49 -8.36
C GLU A 377 -23.85 -27.72 -7.07
N PRO A 378 -22.82 -27.12 -6.44
CA PRO A 378 -23.03 -26.27 -5.26
C PRO A 378 -24.12 -25.23 -5.45
N LEU A 379 -24.38 -24.84 -6.71
CA LEU A 379 -25.41 -23.87 -7.07
C LEU A 379 -26.83 -24.30 -6.69
N ALA A 380 -27.14 -25.61 -6.68
CA ALA A 380 -28.41 -26.13 -6.25
C ALA A 380 -28.76 -25.81 -4.79
N TYR A 381 -27.72 -25.68 -3.96
CA TYR A 381 -27.90 -25.41 -2.52
C TYR A 381 -27.93 -23.91 -2.16
N VAL A 382 -27.58 -23.01 -3.09
CA VAL A 382 -27.50 -21.56 -2.83
C VAL A 382 -28.88 -20.98 -2.47
N GLY A 383 -29.97 -21.49 -3.05
CA GLY A 383 -31.33 -21.04 -2.79
C GLY A 383 -31.77 -21.16 -1.31
N GLN A 384 -31.18 -22.09 -0.56
CA GLN A 384 -31.45 -22.25 0.89
C GLN A 384 -31.04 -20.99 1.69
N GLY A 385 -30.09 -20.20 1.18
CA GLY A 385 -29.65 -18.93 1.79
C GLY A 385 -30.59 -17.74 1.53
N TYR A 386 -31.66 -17.89 0.76
CA TYR A 386 -32.56 -16.81 0.33
C TYR A 386 -33.08 -15.92 1.47
N HIS A 387 -33.45 -16.50 2.60
CA HIS A 387 -33.99 -15.78 3.75
C HIS A 387 -33.02 -14.71 4.32
N ARG A 388 -31.70 -14.91 4.13
CA ARG A 388 -30.67 -13.94 4.57
C ARG A 388 -30.73 -12.70 3.70
N PHE A 389 -30.84 -12.88 2.39
CA PHE A 389 -30.92 -11.78 1.43
C PHE A 389 -32.22 -10.99 1.57
N ARG A 390 -33.31 -11.66 1.72
CA ARG A 390 -34.66 -11.05 1.81
C ARG A 390 -34.78 -10.06 2.97
N ARG A 391 -34.00 -10.25 4.05
CA ARG A 391 -34.02 -9.40 5.23
C ARG A 391 -33.39 -8.02 5.04
N TYR A 392 -32.55 -7.81 4.02
CA TYR A 392 -31.86 -6.54 3.83
C TYR A 392 -31.79 -6.08 2.36
N ALA A 393 -31.73 -7.00 1.41
CA ALA A 393 -31.48 -6.66 0.01
C ALA A 393 -32.51 -5.71 -0.60
N PRO A 394 -33.83 -5.86 -0.39
CA PRO A 394 -34.79 -4.90 -0.93
C PRO A 394 -34.59 -3.48 -0.41
N ARG A 395 -34.24 -3.34 0.87
CA ARG A 395 -33.91 -2.05 1.47
C ARG A 395 -32.61 -1.49 0.92
N MET A 396 -31.56 -2.32 0.80
CA MET A 396 -30.28 -1.97 0.23
C MET A 396 -30.44 -1.41 -1.19
N LEU A 397 -31.22 -2.09 -2.04
CA LEU A 397 -31.42 -1.72 -3.44
C LEU A 397 -32.22 -0.42 -3.60
N ARG A 398 -33.11 -0.08 -2.67
CA ARG A 398 -33.79 1.22 -2.61
C ARG A 398 -32.86 2.33 -2.14
N CYS A 399 -32.00 2.03 -1.15
CA CYS A 399 -31.09 3.02 -0.59
C CYS A 399 -29.91 3.35 -1.49
N LEU A 400 -29.33 2.36 -2.19
CA LEU A 400 -28.16 2.59 -3.02
C LEU A 400 -28.59 3.12 -4.40
N LYS A 401 -28.00 4.26 -4.82
CA LYS A 401 -28.17 4.80 -6.17
C LYS A 401 -27.24 4.04 -7.11
N LEU A 402 -27.76 3.00 -7.75
CA LEU A 402 -27.01 2.16 -8.69
C LEU A 402 -26.90 2.83 -10.04
N GLU A 403 -25.69 2.95 -10.55
CA GLU A 403 -25.39 3.31 -11.93
C GLU A 403 -24.65 2.15 -12.60
N ALA A 404 -24.72 2.04 -13.92
CA ALA A 404 -24.16 0.91 -14.62
C ALA A 404 -23.66 1.23 -16.02
N ALA A 405 -22.68 0.45 -16.46
CA ALA A 405 -22.34 0.35 -17.87
C ALA A 405 -23.52 -0.26 -18.67
N PRO A 406 -23.70 0.07 -19.97
CA PRO A 406 -24.81 -0.44 -20.77
C PRO A 406 -24.97 -1.97 -20.71
N VAL A 407 -23.88 -2.71 -20.62
CA VAL A 407 -23.88 -4.18 -20.54
C VAL A 407 -24.53 -4.71 -19.25
N ALA A 408 -24.47 -3.94 -18.17
CA ALA A 408 -25.04 -4.29 -16.86
C ALA A 408 -26.42 -3.69 -16.62
N GLY A 409 -26.98 -2.91 -17.56
CA GLY A 409 -28.31 -2.32 -17.47
C GLY A 409 -29.41 -3.32 -17.13
N PRO A 410 -29.52 -4.50 -17.80
CA PRO A 410 -30.48 -5.52 -17.45
C PRO A 410 -30.36 -6.07 -16.03
N LEU A 411 -29.13 -6.14 -15.49
CA LEU A 411 -28.87 -6.56 -14.10
C LEU A 411 -29.38 -5.52 -13.10
N VAL A 412 -29.13 -4.23 -13.37
CA VAL A 412 -29.59 -3.14 -12.50
C VAL A 412 -31.12 -3.06 -12.53
N ALA A 413 -31.76 -3.21 -13.69
CA ALA A 413 -33.20 -3.26 -13.79
C ALA A 413 -33.80 -4.42 -12.95
N ALA A 414 -33.21 -5.62 -13.04
CA ALA A 414 -33.58 -6.76 -12.23
C ALA A 414 -33.37 -6.51 -10.72
N ALA A 415 -32.26 -5.84 -10.34
CA ALA A 415 -32.01 -5.49 -8.94
C ALA A 415 -33.03 -4.47 -8.40
N LEU A 416 -33.36 -3.44 -9.17
CA LEU A 416 -34.34 -2.42 -8.77
C LEU A 416 -35.74 -3.02 -8.58
N SER A 417 -36.14 -3.98 -9.42
CA SER A 417 -37.46 -4.68 -9.25
C SER A 417 -37.56 -5.44 -7.92
N ILE A 418 -36.44 -6.00 -7.42
CA ILE A 418 -36.37 -6.59 -6.07
C ILE A 418 -36.55 -5.50 -5.00
N GLY A 419 -35.93 -4.32 -5.22
CA GLY A 419 -36.06 -3.17 -4.34
C GLY A 419 -37.48 -2.66 -4.19
N GLU A 420 -38.26 -2.63 -5.25
CA GLU A 420 -39.66 -2.18 -5.26
C GLU A 420 -40.63 -3.13 -4.57
N MET A 421 -40.19 -4.33 -4.22
CA MET A 421 -40.97 -5.38 -3.57
C MET A 421 -42.26 -5.78 -4.35
N LYS A 422 -42.38 -5.40 -5.61
CA LYS A 422 -43.47 -5.85 -6.50
C LYS A 422 -43.20 -7.28 -6.91
N GLY A 423 -44.18 -8.13 -6.80
CA GLY A 423 -44.11 -9.49 -7.31
C GLY A 423 -43.75 -9.46 -8.80
N VAL A 424 -42.60 -10.02 -9.16
CA VAL A 424 -42.14 -10.03 -10.55
C VAL A 424 -42.83 -11.15 -11.30
N ALA A 425 -43.86 -10.82 -12.05
CA ALA A 425 -44.62 -11.80 -12.83
C ALA A 425 -43.77 -12.52 -13.89
N SER A 426 -42.73 -11.83 -14.42
CA SER A 426 -41.78 -12.39 -15.39
C SER A 426 -40.37 -11.91 -15.07
N PRO A 427 -39.54 -12.73 -14.39
CA PRO A 427 -38.20 -12.34 -14.00
C PRO A 427 -37.29 -12.07 -15.21
N GLU A 428 -36.66 -10.87 -15.26
CA GLU A 428 -35.69 -10.50 -16.28
C GLU A 428 -34.46 -11.42 -16.20
N ARG A 429 -34.10 -12.06 -17.32
CA ARG A 429 -32.96 -13.01 -17.39
C ARG A 429 -31.84 -12.59 -18.36
N ARG A 430 -31.98 -11.44 -19.04
CA ARG A 430 -31.00 -11.00 -20.04
C ARG A 430 -29.60 -10.72 -19.45
N PHE A 431 -29.50 -10.52 -18.12
CA PHE A 431 -28.23 -10.41 -17.44
C PHE A 431 -27.47 -11.75 -17.35
N LEU A 432 -28.13 -12.88 -17.60
CA LEU A 432 -27.54 -14.21 -17.59
C LEU A 432 -27.21 -14.66 -19.03
N ARG A 433 -26.07 -15.28 -19.19
CA ARG A 433 -25.75 -15.95 -20.47
C ARG A 433 -26.67 -17.15 -20.67
N PRO A 434 -27.18 -17.40 -21.90
CA PRO A 434 -28.05 -18.54 -22.18
C PRO A 434 -27.49 -19.90 -21.73
N SER A 435 -26.15 -20.09 -21.84
CA SER A 435 -25.45 -21.33 -21.46
C SER A 435 -24.96 -21.35 -20.01
N SER A 436 -25.29 -20.34 -19.21
CA SER A 436 -24.80 -20.27 -17.82
C SER A 436 -25.45 -21.34 -16.94
N LYS A 437 -24.69 -21.83 -15.96
CA LYS A 437 -25.21 -22.77 -14.96
C LYS A 437 -26.42 -22.18 -14.20
N TRP A 438 -26.38 -20.90 -13.88
CA TRP A 438 -27.52 -20.19 -13.28
C TRP A 438 -28.79 -20.29 -14.11
N ASN A 439 -28.67 -20.09 -15.43
CA ASN A 439 -29.86 -20.14 -16.31
C ASN A 439 -30.43 -21.57 -16.41
N ARG A 440 -29.59 -22.61 -16.36
CA ARG A 440 -29.98 -24.02 -16.28
C ARG A 440 -30.79 -24.31 -15.02
N HIS A 441 -30.27 -23.91 -13.84
CA HIS A 441 -30.97 -24.12 -12.57
C HIS A 441 -32.31 -23.33 -12.48
N LEU A 442 -32.34 -22.08 -13.00
CA LEU A 442 -33.54 -21.26 -13.03
C LEU A 442 -34.63 -21.81 -13.98
N ARG A 443 -34.26 -22.54 -15.03
CA ARG A 443 -35.22 -23.21 -15.91
C ARG A 443 -35.84 -24.45 -15.28
N ALA A 444 -35.11 -25.11 -14.41
CA ALA A 444 -35.57 -26.31 -13.72
C ALA A 444 -36.53 -26.01 -12.52
N GLN A 445 -36.67 -24.72 -12.14
CA GLN A 445 -37.54 -24.34 -11.04
C GLN A 445 -39.05 -24.33 -11.41
N GLU A 446 -39.88 -24.48 -10.39
CA GLU A 446 -41.32 -24.34 -10.52
C GLU A 446 -41.73 -22.94 -11.00
N LYS A 447 -42.75 -22.88 -11.84
CA LYS A 447 -43.27 -21.61 -12.33
C LYS A 447 -43.81 -20.79 -11.13
N GLY A 448 -43.27 -19.59 -10.96
CA GLY A 448 -43.68 -18.64 -9.91
C GLY A 448 -42.73 -18.57 -8.70
N ASP A 449 -41.77 -19.48 -8.53
CA ASP A 449 -40.74 -19.34 -7.51
C ASP A 449 -39.61 -18.40 -7.97
N THR A 450 -39.54 -17.19 -7.39
CA THR A 450 -38.52 -16.18 -7.73
C THR A 450 -37.29 -16.20 -6.80
N ARG A 451 -37.28 -17.04 -5.76
CA ARG A 451 -36.25 -17.03 -4.72
C ARG A 451 -34.83 -17.24 -5.27
N LEU A 452 -34.61 -18.25 -6.10
CA LEU A 452 -33.33 -18.51 -6.72
C LEU A 452 -32.93 -17.42 -7.72
N TRP A 453 -33.90 -16.82 -8.41
CA TRP A 453 -33.66 -15.71 -9.32
C TRP A 453 -33.20 -14.45 -8.54
N GLU A 454 -33.86 -14.11 -7.42
CA GLU A 454 -33.40 -13.00 -6.56
C GLU A 454 -31.97 -13.23 -6.07
N VAL A 455 -31.68 -14.45 -5.64
CA VAL A 455 -30.31 -14.82 -5.26
C VAL A 455 -29.33 -14.71 -6.44
N ALA A 456 -29.70 -15.14 -7.63
CA ALA A 456 -28.89 -15.02 -8.85
C ALA A 456 -28.57 -13.54 -9.17
N VAL A 457 -29.57 -12.65 -9.09
CA VAL A 457 -29.38 -11.20 -9.28
C VAL A 457 -28.37 -10.66 -8.27
N LEU A 458 -28.50 -11.00 -7.00
CA LEU A 458 -27.64 -10.51 -5.94
C LEU A 458 -26.20 -11.04 -6.05
N PHE A 459 -26.01 -12.27 -6.50
CA PHE A 459 -24.70 -12.83 -6.80
C PHE A 459 -24.04 -12.11 -7.97
N HIS A 460 -24.78 -11.86 -9.05
CA HIS A 460 -24.24 -11.13 -10.21
C HIS A 460 -24.01 -9.64 -9.89
N LEU A 461 -24.83 -9.04 -9.04
CA LEU A 461 -24.64 -7.67 -8.58
C LEU A 461 -23.33 -7.52 -7.79
N ARG A 462 -23.03 -8.47 -6.88
CA ARG A 462 -21.72 -8.53 -6.24
C ARG A 462 -20.57 -8.53 -7.27
N ASP A 463 -20.67 -9.40 -8.26
CA ASP A 463 -19.62 -9.55 -9.26
C ASP A 463 -19.51 -8.29 -10.14
N ALA A 464 -20.64 -7.63 -10.44
CA ALA A 464 -20.70 -6.38 -11.18
C ALA A 464 -20.10 -5.18 -10.38
N PHE A 465 -20.28 -5.12 -9.07
CA PHE A 465 -19.59 -4.15 -8.22
C PHE A 465 -18.08 -4.38 -8.20
N ARG A 466 -17.66 -5.63 -8.15
CA ARG A 466 -16.23 -5.98 -8.16
C ARG A 466 -15.55 -5.63 -9.48
N SER A 467 -16.24 -5.84 -10.61
CA SER A 467 -15.71 -5.51 -11.95
C SER A 467 -15.79 -4.01 -12.26
N GLY A 468 -16.66 -3.27 -11.56
CA GLY A 468 -16.96 -1.88 -11.88
C GLY A 468 -17.96 -1.70 -13.01
N ASP A 469 -18.67 -2.76 -13.44
CA ASP A 469 -19.78 -2.67 -14.40
C ASP A 469 -21.02 -2.03 -13.78
N VAL A 470 -21.15 -2.11 -12.43
CA VAL A 470 -22.10 -1.37 -11.61
C VAL A 470 -21.34 -0.57 -10.57
N TRP A 471 -21.72 0.68 -10.37
CA TRP A 471 -21.08 1.59 -9.42
C TRP A 471 -22.08 2.45 -8.66
N LEU A 472 -21.59 3.19 -7.66
CA LEU A 472 -22.37 4.11 -6.85
C LEU A 472 -21.86 5.54 -7.08
N ALA A 473 -22.76 6.51 -7.29
CA ALA A 473 -22.43 7.91 -7.62
C ALA A 473 -21.47 8.57 -6.63
N HIS A 474 -21.58 8.28 -5.34
CA HIS A 474 -20.81 8.92 -4.27
C HIS A 474 -19.93 7.93 -3.47
N SER A 475 -19.52 6.82 -4.10
CA SER A 475 -18.63 5.84 -3.49
C SER A 475 -17.16 6.13 -3.81
N ARG A 476 -16.28 5.84 -2.86
CA ARG A 476 -14.82 5.90 -3.06
C ARG A 476 -14.26 4.60 -3.64
N ARG A 477 -14.80 3.46 -3.19
CA ARG A 477 -14.31 2.12 -3.61
C ARG A 477 -15.05 1.58 -4.82
N TYR A 478 -16.34 1.89 -4.92
CA TYR A 478 -17.25 1.40 -5.95
C TYR A 478 -17.76 2.51 -6.87
N GLY A 479 -17.01 3.60 -7.01
CA GLY A 479 -17.28 4.67 -7.99
C GLY A 479 -16.95 4.27 -9.42
N ASP A 480 -17.39 5.10 -10.39
CA ASP A 480 -17.09 4.91 -11.81
C ASP A 480 -15.58 5.01 -12.07
N LEU A 481 -14.99 3.92 -12.58
CA LEU A 481 -13.57 3.87 -12.90
C LEU A 481 -13.17 4.90 -13.96
N LYS A 482 -14.05 5.17 -14.93
CA LYS A 482 -13.75 6.11 -16.04
C LYS A 482 -13.57 7.54 -15.57
N GLN A 483 -14.28 7.94 -14.51
CA GLN A 483 -14.15 9.28 -13.91
C GLN A 483 -12.85 9.47 -13.14
N VAL A 484 -12.27 8.38 -12.63
CA VAL A 484 -11.00 8.40 -11.89
C VAL A 484 -9.79 8.42 -12.81
N LEU A 485 -9.93 7.85 -14.03
CA LEU A 485 -8.82 7.78 -14.98
C LEU A 485 -8.40 9.17 -15.47
N VAL A 486 -7.10 9.43 -15.43
CA VAL A 486 -6.49 10.66 -15.98
C VAL A 486 -6.87 10.80 -17.46
N PRO A 487 -7.28 12.00 -17.94
CA PRO A 487 -7.52 12.24 -19.36
C PRO A 487 -6.29 11.90 -20.21
N MET A 488 -6.50 11.42 -21.44
CA MET A 488 -5.40 10.91 -22.30
C MET A 488 -4.32 11.97 -22.56
N ILE A 489 -4.71 13.21 -22.81
CA ILE A 489 -3.76 14.33 -23.04
C ILE A 489 -2.87 14.51 -21.81
N ALA A 490 -3.47 14.63 -20.63
CA ALA A 490 -2.73 14.78 -19.38
C ALA A 490 -1.87 13.54 -19.05
N ALA A 491 -2.29 12.35 -19.47
CA ALA A 491 -1.51 11.13 -19.32
C ALA A 491 -0.25 11.15 -20.21
N GLN A 492 -0.36 11.64 -21.44
CA GLN A 492 0.77 11.76 -22.37
C GLN A 492 1.77 12.84 -21.96
N GLU A 493 1.28 13.98 -21.47
CA GLU A 493 2.11 15.13 -21.10
C GLU A 493 2.84 14.94 -19.77
N ASN A 494 2.16 14.36 -18.77
CA ASN A 494 2.63 14.34 -17.39
C ASN A 494 3.12 12.99 -16.87
N ALA A 495 2.74 11.87 -17.52
CA ALA A 495 3.13 10.55 -17.06
C ALA A 495 4.41 10.08 -17.77
N LYS A 496 5.50 9.97 -16.99
CA LYS A 496 6.73 9.31 -17.46
C LYS A 496 6.56 7.79 -17.36
N LEU A 497 5.84 7.20 -18.30
CA LEU A 497 5.67 5.74 -18.34
C LEU A 497 6.83 5.06 -19.10
N ALA A 498 7.08 3.80 -18.74
CA ALA A 498 8.13 2.98 -19.36
C ALA A 498 7.76 2.44 -20.75
N VAL A 499 6.56 2.74 -21.22
CA VAL A 499 6.02 2.26 -22.49
C VAL A 499 5.59 3.40 -23.38
N PRO A 500 5.66 3.24 -24.72
CA PRO A 500 5.19 4.25 -25.66
C PRO A 500 3.67 4.43 -25.59
N SER A 501 3.22 5.64 -25.91
CA SER A 501 1.78 5.93 -26.02
C SER A 501 1.12 5.25 -27.23
N ASN A 502 1.91 4.98 -28.29
CA ASN A 502 1.45 4.28 -29.49
C ASN A 502 1.55 2.76 -29.31
N PRO A 503 0.45 2.01 -29.45
CA PRO A 503 0.45 0.55 -29.33
C PRO A 503 1.31 -0.18 -30.37
N GLN A 504 1.46 0.37 -31.55
CA GLN A 504 2.23 -0.27 -32.63
C GLN A 504 3.72 -0.33 -32.30
N ASP A 505 4.25 0.73 -31.69
CA ASP A 505 5.66 0.80 -31.26
C ASP A 505 5.92 -0.24 -30.16
N TRP A 506 5.00 -0.35 -29.18
CA TRP A 506 5.08 -1.36 -28.13
C TRP A 506 5.02 -2.79 -28.71
N LEU A 507 4.07 -3.06 -29.62
CA LEU A 507 3.93 -4.37 -30.26
C LEU A 507 5.16 -4.73 -31.09
N ALA A 508 5.73 -3.79 -31.85
CA ALA A 508 6.94 -4.02 -32.65
C ALA A 508 8.12 -4.42 -31.76
N ASP A 509 8.36 -3.69 -30.67
CA ASP A 509 9.42 -4.03 -29.71
C ASP A 509 9.19 -5.42 -29.10
N ARG A 510 7.97 -5.72 -28.63
CA ARG A 510 7.68 -7.01 -28.00
C ARG A 510 7.75 -8.19 -28.96
N LYS A 511 7.37 -8.02 -30.21
CA LYS A 511 7.54 -9.04 -31.27
C LYS A 511 9.02 -9.33 -31.52
N ALA A 512 9.85 -8.30 -31.64
CA ALA A 512 11.29 -8.45 -31.82
C ALA A 512 11.93 -9.18 -30.63
N ARG A 513 11.68 -8.72 -29.41
CA ARG A 513 12.21 -9.33 -28.17
C ARG A 513 11.78 -10.78 -28.03
N LEU A 514 10.49 -11.07 -28.21
CA LEU A 514 9.96 -12.44 -28.08
C LEU A 514 10.54 -13.37 -29.14
N THR A 515 10.72 -12.91 -30.38
CA THR A 515 11.36 -13.68 -31.43
C THR A 515 12.80 -14.05 -31.07
N ILE A 516 13.57 -13.10 -30.55
CA ILE A 516 14.95 -13.35 -30.12
C ILE A 516 14.97 -14.34 -28.94
N ALA A 517 14.10 -14.14 -27.95
CA ALA A 517 14.03 -14.99 -26.75
C ALA A 517 13.65 -16.45 -27.13
N LEU A 518 12.64 -16.64 -27.97
CA LEU A 518 12.25 -17.98 -28.45
C LEU A 518 13.36 -18.68 -29.23
N LYS A 519 14.10 -17.96 -30.09
CA LYS A 519 15.25 -18.50 -30.80
C LYS A 519 16.38 -18.92 -29.87
N ARG A 520 16.65 -18.10 -28.81
CA ARG A 520 17.66 -18.43 -27.79
C ARG A 520 17.28 -19.70 -27.03
N LEU A 521 16.02 -19.78 -26.54
CA LEU A 521 15.55 -20.97 -25.83
C LEU A 521 15.53 -22.21 -26.70
N ALA A 522 15.08 -22.12 -27.94
CA ALA A 522 15.08 -23.23 -28.87
C ALA A 522 16.50 -23.75 -29.20
N ARG A 523 17.48 -22.84 -29.36
CA ARG A 523 18.90 -23.20 -29.52
C ARG A 523 19.43 -23.92 -28.28
N ALA A 524 19.17 -23.40 -27.11
CA ALA A 524 19.59 -24.01 -25.83
C ALA A 524 18.96 -25.40 -25.63
N ALA A 525 17.67 -25.55 -25.95
CA ALA A 525 16.98 -26.84 -25.91
C ALA A 525 17.56 -27.86 -26.86
N ARG A 526 17.84 -27.46 -28.12
CA ARG A 526 18.42 -28.33 -29.14
C ARG A 526 19.84 -28.80 -28.78
N ASN A 527 20.62 -27.89 -28.20
CA ASN A 527 22.01 -28.16 -27.83
C ASN A 527 22.17 -28.80 -26.44
N GLY A 528 21.09 -28.99 -25.69
CA GLY A 528 21.16 -29.48 -24.31
C GLY A 528 21.89 -28.52 -23.35
N THR A 529 21.90 -27.20 -23.63
CA THR A 529 22.62 -26.18 -22.87
C THR A 529 21.71 -25.30 -22.04
N ILE A 530 20.51 -25.79 -21.68
CA ILE A 530 19.66 -25.11 -20.71
C ILE A 530 20.32 -25.23 -19.33
N PRO A 531 20.62 -24.10 -18.67
CA PRO A 531 21.28 -24.15 -17.35
C PRO A 531 20.37 -24.87 -16.33
N HIS A 532 20.90 -25.93 -15.69
CA HIS A 532 20.20 -26.68 -14.65
C HIS A 532 18.77 -27.12 -15.02
N GLY A 533 18.53 -27.45 -16.29
CA GLY A 533 17.19 -27.84 -16.73
C GLY A 533 17.15 -28.53 -18.08
N SER A 534 15.94 -28.99 -18.45
CA SER A 534 15.68 -29.64 -19.74
C SER A 534 14.28 -29.32 -20.25
N ILE A 535 14.08 -29.52 -21.56
CA ILE A 535 12.76 -29.59 -22.17
C ILE A 535 12.56 -31.00 -22.72
N GLU A 536 11.72 -31.77 -22.03
CA GLU A 536 11.40 -33.15 -22.41
C GLU A 536 9.92 -33.27 -22.73
N ASP A 537 9.57 -33.77 -23.90
CA ASP A 537 8.17 -33.94 -24.36
C ASP A 537 7.25 -32.73 -24.19
N GLY A 538 7.78 -31.53 -24.35
CA GLY A 538 7.04 -30.28 -24.17
C GLY A 538 6.79 -29.92 -22.71
N THR A 539 7.58 -30.48 -21.78
CA THR A 539 7.57 -30.16 -20.38
C THR A 539 8.88 -29.50 -19.98
N LEU A 540 8.79 -28.38 -19.30
CA LEU A 540 9.95 -27.65 -18.78
C LEU A 540 10.32 -28.22 -17.40
N ARG A 541 11.60 -28.55 -17.19
CA ARG A 541 12.16 -28.95 -15.89
C ARG A 541 13.33 -28.03 -15.57
N ILE A 542 13.47 -27.66 -14.30
CA ILE A 542 14.61 -26.93 -13.73
C ILE A 542 14.96 -27.59 -12.39
N ASP A 543 16.22 -27.88 -12.22
CA ASP A 543 16.76 -28.42 -10.97
C ASP A 543 16.89 -27.32 -9.91
N ARG A 544 16.87 -27.72 -8.67
CA ARG A 544 17.03 -26.79 -7.55
C ARG A 544 18.49 -26.33 -7.48
N LEU A 545 18.70 -25.00 -7.45
CA LEU A 545 20.01 -24.44 -7.22
C LEU A 545 20.44 -24.66 -5.74
N THR A 546 21.68 -25.06 -5.54
CA THR A 546 22.33 -25.13 -4.22
C THR A 546 22.72 -23.73 -3.75
N ALA A 547 22.65 -23.53 -2.44
CA ALA A 547 23.17 -22.31 -1.82
C ALA A 547 24.70 -22.29 -1.94
N ASP A 548 25.23 -21.12 -2.26
CA ASP A 548 26.66 -20.86 -2.37
C ASP A 548 27.06 -19.95 -1.20
N VAL A 549 27.35 -20.57 -0.04
CA VAL A 549 27.81 -19.85 1.16
C VAL A 549 29.27 -20.23 1.35
N PRO A 550 30.18 -19.24 1.35
CA PRO A 550 31.61 -19.50 1.54
C PRO A 550 31.91 -20.14 2.91
N ASP A 551 32.83 -21.11 2.91
CA ASP A 551 33.32 -21.72 4.14
C ASP A 551 33.96 -20.63 5.04
N GLY A 552 33.57 -20.56 6.32
CA GLY A 552 34.06 -19.59 7.30
C GLY A 552 33.19 -18.34 7.45
N ALA A 553 32.22 -18.09 6.57
CA ALA A 553 31.30 -16.95 6.69
C ALA A 553 30.51 -16.97 8.00
N GLU A 554 30.05 -18.16 8.46
CA GLU A 554 29.34 -18.31 9.75
C GLU A 554 30.21 -17.93 10.94
N ALA A 555 31.49 -18.30 10.94
CA ALA A 555 32.42 -17.95 12.00
C ALA A 555 32.63 -16.44 12.10
N LEU A 556 32.75 -15.75 10.96
CA LEU A 556 32.85 -14.30 10.90
C LEU A 556 31.56 -13.63 11.42
N ILE A 557 30.37 -14.12 11.04
CA ILE A 557 29.08 -13.59 11.51
C ILE A 557 29.01 -13.68 13.04
N LEU A 558 29.35 -14.83 13.62
CA LEU A 558 29.33 -15.03 15.07
C LEU A 558 30.30 -14.11 15.78
N ASP A 559 31.51 -13.92 15.26
CA ASP A 559 32.51 -13.00 15.84
C ASP A 559 32.03 -11.54 15.80
N LEU A 560 31.50 -11.08 14.68
CA LEU A 560 30.98 -9.71 14.56
C LEU A 560 29.80 -9.46 15.50
N TYR A 561 28.89 -10.41 15.65
CA TYR A 561 27.77 -10.28 16.59
C TYR A 561 28.19 -10.31 18.06
N ARG A 562 29.26 -11.03 18.40
CA ARG A 562 29.86 -10.99 19.76
C ARG A 562 30.48 -9.65 20.12
N ARG A 563 30.90 -8.88 19.13
CA ARG A 563 31.46 -7.52 19.30
C ARG A 563 30.37 -6.45 19.44
N MET A 564 29.14 -6.77 19.10
CA MET A 564 28.03 -5.82 19.23
C MET A 564 27.67 -5.60 20.71
N PRO A 565 27.38 -4.34 21.10
CA PRO A 565 27.01 -4.02 22.47
C PRO A 565 25.64 -4.62 22.81
N SER A 566 25.48 -5.12 24.04
CA SER A 566 24.16 -5.44 24.58
C SER A 566 23.42 -4.15 24.92
N VAL A 567 22.17 -4.00 24.44
CA VAL A 567 21.42 -2.75 24.54
C VAL A 567 19.96 -3.01 24.90
N ARG A 568 19.37 -2.10 25.68
CA ARG A 568 17.91 -2.10 25.88
C ARG A 568 17.24 -1.46 24.67
N ILE A 569 16.05 -1.93 24.32
CA ILE A 569 15.30 -1.36 23.19
C ILE A 569 14.99 0.14 23.37
N THR A 570 14.81 0.58 24.61
CA THR A 570 14.61 2.00 24.96
C THR A 570 15.84 2.85 24.64
N ASP A 571 17.03 2.39 24.99
CA ASP A 571 18.29 3.11 24.75
C ASP A 571 18.59 3.16 23.25
N MET A 572 18.38 2.05 22.55
CA MET A 572 18.49 1.97 21.09
C MET A 572 17.58 2.99 20.38
N LEU A 573 16.33 3.08 20.80
CA LEU A 573 15.37 4.04 20.23
C LEU A 573 15.81 5.49 20.46
N LEU A 574 16.32 5.81 21.65
CA LEU A 574 16.85 7.14 21.95
C LEU A 574 18.07 7.45 21.07
N GLU A 575 19.00 6.51 20.96
CA GLU A 575 20.22 6.66 20.14
C GLU A 575 19.86 6.90 18.66
N VAL A 576 18.96 6.08 18.10
CA VAL A 576 18.54 6.22 16.71
C VAL A 576 17.72 7.49 16.49
N ASP A 577 16.84 7.87 17.43
CA ASP A 577 16.11 9.13 17.31
C ASP A 577 17.06 10.33 17.48
N ALA A 578 18.00 10.26 18.38
CA ALA A 578 19.05 11.26 18.51
C ALA A 578 19.89 11.38 17.22
N ALA A 579 20.22 10.28 16.54
CA ALA A 579 20.92 10.28 15.25
C ALA A 579 20.06 10.77 14.09
N LEU A 580 18.79 10.38 13.97
CA LEU A 580 17.95 10.57 12.77
C LEU A 580 16.80 11.56 12.93
N GLY A 581 16.24 11.74 14.14
CA GLY A 581 15.05 12.54 14.40
C GLY A 581 13.80 11.98 13.74
N PHE A 582 13.66 10.67 13.67
CA PHE A 582 12.49 10.06 13.03
C PHE A 582 11.18 10.38 13.76
N THR A 583 11.24 10.70 15.07
CA THR A 583 10.07 11.17 15.84
C THR A 583 9.56 12.54 15.38
N ASP A 584 10.35 13.34 14.68
CA ASP A 584 9.94 14.64 14.12
C ASP A 584 8.82 14.50 13.08
N ALA A 585 8.66 13.32 12.46
CA ALA A 585 7.57 13.02 11.55
C ALA A 585 6.18 13.03 12.23
N PHE A 586 6.12 12.86 13.55
CA PHE A 586 4.87 12.76 14.31
C PHE A 586 4.39 14.14 14.77
N THR A 587 3.76 14.86 13.86
CA THR A 587 3.20 16.19 14.14
C THR A 587 1.77 16.09 14.68
N HIS A 588 1.37 17.07 15.46
CA HIS A 588 0.01 17.14 16.02
C HIS A 588 -1.01 17.38 14.91
N LEU A 589 -2.00 16.48 14.76
CA LEU A 589 -3.00 16.48 13.68
C LEU A 589 -3.71 17.83 13.49
N ARG A 590 -4.01 18.55 14.57
CA ARG A 590 -4.70 19.85 14.50
C ARG A 590 -3.77 21.01 14.19
N THR A 591 -2.60 21.06 14.86
CA THR A 591 -1.73 22.25 14.81
C THR A 591 -0.56 22.10 13.84
N GLY A 592 -0.23 20.87 13.42
CA GLY A 592 0.97 20.57 12.66
C GLY A 592 2.27 20.79 13.42
N ALA A 593 2.20 21.03 14.75
CA ALA A 593 3.38 21.22 15.58
C ALA A 593 4.06 19.87 15.86
N PRO A 594 5.40 19.81 15.91
CA PRO A 594 6.13 18.61 16.31
C PRO A 594 5.73 18.14 17.71
N CYS A 595 5.83 16.83 17.94
CA CYS A 595 5.64 16.28 19.27
C CYS A 595 6.81 16.70 20.17
N ARG A 596 6.50 17.36 21.28
CA ARG A 596 7.52 17.78 22.26
C ARG A 596 7.88 16.66 23.23
N ASP A 597 6.95 15.78 23.48
CA ASP A 597 7.10 14.66 24.40
C ASP A 597 7.61 13.44 23.62
N ARG A 598 8.92 13.43 23.38
CA ARG A 598 9.60 12.36 22.63
C ARG A 598 9.52 11.02 23.34
N ILE A 599 9.75 11.00 24.65
CA ILE A 599 9.72 9.75 25.43
C ILE A 599 8.31 9.16 25.44
N GLY A 600 7.29 9.99 25.65
CA GLY A 600 5.90 9.56 25.58
C GLY A 600 5.54 9.00 24.19
N LEU A 601 6.02 9.65 23.12
CA LEU A 601 5.83 9.16 21.75
C LEU A 601 6.54 7.82 21.52
N LEU A 602 7.79 7.67 21.96
CA LEU A 602 8.53 6.40 21.85
C LEU A 602 7.84 5.27 22.62
N ASN A 603 7.27 5.55 23.80
CA ASN A 603 6.43 4.60 24.54
C ASN A 603 5.21 4.17 23.71
N VAL A 604 4.55 5.11 23.03
CA VAL A 604 3.42 4.77 22.14
C VAL A 604 3.88 3.88 20.99
N LEU A 605 5.02 4.19 20.35
CA LEU A 605 5.56 3.38 19.26
C LEU A 605 5.95 1.97 19.70
N LEU A 606 6.53 1.83 20.89
CA LEU A 606 6.80 0.52 21.52
C LEU A 606 5.49 -0.23 21.82
N ALA A 607 4.49 0.45 22.38
CA ALA A 607 3.18 -0.16 22.66
C ALA A 607 2.50 -0.72 21.40
N GLU A 608 2.64 -0.01 20.29
CA GLU A 608 2.12 -0.45 18.99
C GLU A 608 2.96 -1.59 18.42
N GLY A 609 4.26 -1.40 18.26
CA GLY A 609 5.15 -2.34 17.55
C GLY A 609 5.37 -3.66 18.28
N LEU A 610 5.45 -3.65 19.62
CA LEU A 610 5.54 -4.88 20.43
C LEU A 610 4.17 -5.52 20.72
N ASN A 611 3.08 -4.94 20.21
CA ASN A 611 1.70 -5.39 20.42
C ASN A 611 1.25 -5.40 21.91
N LEU A 612 1.89 -4.62 22.76
CA LEU A 612 1.54 -4.52 24.19
C LEU A 612 0.21 -3.79 24.40
N GLY A 613 0.02 -2.69 23.69
CA GLY A 613 -1.05 -1.74 23.88
C GLY A 613 -0.77 -0.74 25.00
N LEU A 614 -1.45 0.40 24.95
CA LEU A 614 -1.14 1.55 25.81
C LEU A 614 -1.28 1.27 27.31
N ARG A 615 -2.23 0.41 27.73
CA ARG A 615 -2.39 0.10 29.17
C ARG A 615 -1.19 -0.67 29.70
N LYS A 616 -0.76 -1.73 29.00
CA LYS A 616 0.40 -2.50 29.42
C LYS A 616 1.69 -1.68 29.34
N MET A 617 1.81 -0.80 28.36
CA MET A 617 2.95 0.11 28.29
C MET A 617 2.97 1.08 29.46
N ALA A 618 1.82 1.64 29.88
CA ALA A 618 1.74 2.51 31.03
C ALA A 618 2.10 1.81 32.36
N GLU A 619 1.83 0.50 32.45
CA GLU A 619 2.25 -0.32 33.59
C GLU A 619 3.75 -0.67 33.57
N ALA A 620 4.36 -0.73 32.38
CA ALA A 620 5.73 -1.18 32.17
C ALA A 620 6.75 -0.04 32.01
N THR A 621 6.30 1.21 31.91
CA THR A 621 7.17 2.40 31.82
C THR A 621 7.21 3.16 33.12
N ASN A 622 8.32 3.87 33.37
CA ASN A 622 8.51 4.70 34.54
C ASN A 622 8.13 6.20 34.33
N THR A 623 7.58 6.56 33.15
CA THR A 623 7.46 7.97 32.74
C THR A 623 6.05 8.44 32.47
N HIS A 624 5.15 7.61 31.95
CA HIS A 624 3.84 8.04 31.46
C HIS A 624 2.70 7.16 31.94
N ASP A 625 1.59 7.76 32.28
CA ASP A 625 0.33 7.07 32.54
C ASP A 625 -0.44 6.78 31.25
N TYR A 626 -1.53 5.98 31.38
CA TYR A 626 -2.39 5.60 30.24
C TYR A 626 -2.99 6.80 29.49
N TRP A 627 -3.41 7.83 30.25
CA TRP A 627 -4.09 8.99 29.65
C TRP A 627 -3.15 9.88 28.85
N GLN A 628 -1.92 10.03 29.35
CA GLN A 628 -0.85 10.74 28.65
C GLN A 628 -0.51 10.03 27.33
N LEU A 629 -0.27 8.71 27.38
CA LEU A 629 0.01 7.90 26.17
C LEU A 629 -1.18 7.89 25.20
N SER A 630 -2.41 7.78 25.72
CA SER A 630 -3.62 7.79 24.88
C SER A 630 -3.81 9.12 24.15
N ARG A 631 -3.48 10.24 24.78
CA ARG A 631 -3.53 11.57 24.16
C ARG A 631 -2.48 11.69 23.04
N LEU A 632 -1.26 11.25 23.30
CA LEU A 632 -0.17 11.26 22.29
C LEU A 632 -0.53 10.37 21.10
N ALA A 633 -0.94 9.14 21.35
CA ALA A 633 -1.39 8.21 20.29
C ALA A 633 -2.51 8.82 19.45
N ARG A 634 -3.48 9.47 20.09
CA ARG A 634 -4.65 10.04 19.42
C ARG A 634 -4.32 11.20 18.48
N TRP A 635 -3.41 12.08 18.88
CA TRP A 635 -3.18 13.34 18.18
C TRP A 635 -1.90 13.39 17.35
N HIS A 636 -0.97 12.47 17.55
CA HIS A 636 0.30 12.44 16.83
C HIS A 636 0.50 11.20 15.96
N VAL A 637 -0.12 10.05 16.32
CA VAL A 637 0.12 8.81 15.59
C VAL A 637 -0.88 8.64 14.47
N GLU A 638 -0.37 8.73 13.25
CA GLU A 638 -1.11 8.53 12.01
C GLU A 638 -0.32 7.66 11.03
N SER A 639 -1.00 7.02 10.10
CA SER A 639 -0.36 6.17 9.08
C SER A 639 0.67 6.93 8.25
N GLU A 640 0.40 8.20 7.94
CA GLU A 640 1.31 9.05 7.17
C GLU A 640 2.58 9.38 7.97
N ALA A 641 2.43 9.72 9.25
CA ALA A 641 3.55 9.97 10.15
C ALA A 641 4.43 8.72 10.34
N MET A 642 3.80 7.55 10.50
CA MET A 642 4.53 6.26 10.56
C MET A 642 5.33 5.99 9.28
N ASN A 643 4.74 6.25 8.10
CA ASN A 643 5.42 6.06 6.82
C ASN A 643 6.57 7.06 6.63
N GLN A 644 6.41 8.31 7.06
CA GLN A 644 7.47 9.32 7.02
C GLN A 644 8.62 8.96 7.96
N ALA A 645 8.32 8.56 9.20
CA ALA A 645 9.32 8.08 10.15
C ALA A 645 10.10 6.87 9.58
N LEU A 646 9.38 5.91 9.00
CA LEU A 646 9.99 4.77 8.33
C LEU A 646 10.91 5.21 7.17
N ALA A 647 10.48 6.15 6.35
CA ALA A 647 11.26 6.66 5.23
C ALA A 647 12.57 7.33 5.69
N ILE A 648 12.53 8.08 6.81
CA ILE A 648 13.73 8.69 7.42
C ILE A 648 14.75 7.61 7.80
N VAL A 649 14.32 6.58 8.52
CA VAL A 649 15.19 5.49 8.99
C VAL A 649 15.77 4.71 7.80
N VAL A 650 14.94 4.35 6.83
CA VAL A 650 15.36 3.57 5.64
C VAL A 650 16.32 4.37 4.76
N ALA A 651 16.04 5.66 4.54
CA ALA A 651 16.92 6.52 3.77
C ALA A 651 18.29 6.70 4.44
N ALA A 652 18.33 6.80 5.78
CA ALA A 652 19.58 6.87 6.53
C ALA A 652 20.37 5.57 6.44
N GLN A 653 19.70 4.41 6.57
CA GLN A 653 20.33 3.11 6.43
C GLN A 653 20.98 2.94 5.06
N GLY A 654 20.29 3.33 3.97
CA GLY A 654 20.80 3.20 2.61
C GLY A 654 22.10 3.99 2.34
N LYS A 655 22.40 5.00 3.16
CA LYS A 655 23.62 5.80 3.06
C LYS A 655 24.83 5.14 3.74
N LEU A 656 24.61 4.17 4.62
CA LEU A 656 25.67 3.51 5.37
C LEU A 656 26.56 2.65 4.45
N PRO A 657 27.91 2.66 4.64
CA PRO A 657 28.81 1.85 3.83
C PRO A 657 28.48 0.36 3.87
N MET A 658 28.09 -0.16 5.03
CA MET A 658 27.70 -1.57 5.21
C MET A 658 26.46 -1.93 4.40
N SER A 659 25.49 -1.03 4.23
CA SER A 659 24.29 -1.27 3.42
C SER A 659 24.60 -1.52 1.94
N ARG A 660 25.65 -0.84 1.40
CA ARG A 660 26.08 -0.98 0.01
C ARG A 660 26.66 -2.36 -0.30
N VAL A 661 27.16 -3.08 0.71
CA VAL A 661 27.64 -4.45 0.55
C VAL A 661 26.50 -5.41 0.16
N TRP A 662 25.30 -5.15 0.65
CA TRP A 662 24.13 -6.00 0.39
C TRP A 662 23.39 -5.68 -0.90
N GLY A 663 23.56 -4.47 -1.43
CA GLY A 663 22.91 -4.00 -2.66
C GLY A 663 22.88 -2.49 -2.78
N MET A 664 22.38 -2.01 -3.91
CA MET A 664 22.32 -0.58 -4.25
C MET A 664 20.91 0.03 -4.06
N GLY A 665 19.98 -0.69 -3.43
CA GLY A 665 18.60 -0.26 -3.28
C GLY A 665 17.77 -0.36 -4.56
N THR A 666 18.24 -1.12 -5.55
CA THR A 666 17.60 -1.24 -6.86
C THR A 666 16.75 -2.50 -7.01
N SER A 667 16.82 -3.40 -6.06
CA SER A 667 15.97 -4.59 -6.03
C SER A 667 15.26 -4.72 -4.68
N ALA A 668 14.08 -5.35 -4.70
CA ALA A 668 13.28 -5.55 -3.51
C ALA A 668 12.54 -6.88 -3.56
N SER A 669 12.22 -7.42 -2.39
CA SER A 669 11.32 -8.55 -2.24
C SER A 669 10.06 -8.15 -1.48
N SER A 670 8.95 -8.82 -1.74
CA SER A 670 7.73 -8.62 -0.95
C SER A 670 7.09 -9.95 -0.57
N ASP A 671 6.68 -10.03 0.68
CA ASP A 671 6.05 -11.22 1.24
C ASP A 671 5.02 -10.87 2.32
N GLY A 672 4.09 -11.80 2.54
CA GLY A 672 2.98 -11.66 3.48
C GLY A 672 3.14 -12.54 4.71
N GLN A 673 3.37 -11.93 5.87
CA GLN A 673 3.38 -12.61 7.17
C GLN A 673 1.99 -12.65 7.81
N PHE A 674 1.53 -13.83 8.25
CA PHE A 674 0.24 -13.99 8.91
C PHE A 674 0.28 -13.56 10.37
N PHE A 675 -0.77 -12.86 10.81
CA PHE A 675 -1.00 -12.44 12.18
C PHE A 675 -2.39 -12.87 12.62
N PRO A 676 -2.53 -13.64 13.70
CA PRO A 676 -3.84 -13.97 14.25
C PRO A 676 -4.54 -12.71 14.79
N THR A 677 -5.84 -12.65 14.63
CA THR A 677 -6.69 -11.57 15.16
C THR A 677 -7.79 -12.11 16.05
N ALA A 678 -8.29 -11.28 16.96
CA ALA A 678 -9.43 -11.65 17.79
C ALA A 678 -10.68 -11.96 16.95
N ARG A 679 -11.55 -12.83 17.45
CA ARG A 679 -12.75 -13.31 16.72
C ARG A 679 -13.79 -12.23 16.42
N HIS A 680 -13.76 -11.09 17.12
CA HIS A 680 -14.71 -10.00 16.98
C HIS A 680 -13.96 -8.71 16.59
N GLY A 681 -14.24 -8.21 15.42
CA GLY A 681 -13.68 -6.95 14.92
C GLY A 681 -14.08 -6.68 13.47
N GLU A 682 -13.78 -5.44 13.04
CA GLU A 682 -13.99 -5.02 11.66
C GLU A 682 -13.24 -5.93 10.69
N ALA A 683 -13.71 -5.95 9.53
CA ALA A 683 -13.19 -6.29 8.23
C ALA A 683 -12.12 -7.38 8.05
N MET A 684 -11.20 -7.63 8.95
CA MET A 684 -10.05 -8.50 8.66
C MET A 684 -10.10 -9.88 9.35
N ASN A 685 -11.15 -10.21 10.05
CA ASN A 685 -11.31 -11.49 10.75
C ASN A 685 -11.75 -12.60 9.79
N MET A 686 -10.88 -12.93 8.85
CA MET A 686 -11.15 -13.98 7.87
C MET A 686 -10.24 -15.17 8.13
N VAL A 687 -10.85 -16.34 8.20
CA VAL A 687 -10.13 -17.62 8.31
C VAL A 687 -9.62 -18.03 6.93
N ASN A 688 -8.33 -18.31 6.83
CA ASN A 688 -7.73 -18.92 5.66
C ASN A 688 -7.17 -20.30 6.04
N ALA A 689 -7.67 -21.34 5.40
CA ALA A 689 -7.28 -22.72 5.68
C ALA A 689 -5.76 -23.00 5.56
N LYS A 690 -5.02 -22.19 4.79
CA LYS A 690 -3.55 -22.25 4.71
C LYS A 690 -2.90 -22.00 6.07
N TYR A 691 -3.52 -21.16 6.93
CA TYR A 691 -2.99 -20.77 8.24
C TYR A 691 -3.79 -21.36 9.42
N GLY A 692 -4.63 -22.36 9.17
CA GLY A 692 -5.44 -23.03 10.19
C GLY A 692 -6.84 -22.44 10.36
N SER A 693 -7.44 -22.64 11.54
CA SER A 693 -8.82 -22.24 11.86
C SER A 693 -8.93 -20.87 12.54
N VAL A 694 -7.81 -20.18 12.76
CA VAL A 694 -7.78 -18.89 13.45
C VAL A 694 -7.99 -17.75 12.43
N PRO A 695 -8.88 -16.79 12.73
CA PRO A 695 -9.00 -15.61 11.90
C PRO A 695 -7.73 -14.75 11.99
N GLY A 696 -7.40 -14.04 10.90
CA GLY A 696 -6.21 -13.23 10.89
C GLY A 696 -6.13 -12.26 9.71
N LEU A 697 -5.05 -11.52 9.71
CA LEU A 697 -4.63 -10.64 8.63
C LEU A 697 -3.20 -10.98 8.19
N LYS A 698 -2.77 -10.44 7.08
CA LYS A 698 -1.37 -10.51 6.63
C LYS A 698 -0.75 -9.14 6.67
N ALA A 699 0.45 -9.04 7.23
CA ALA A 699 1.33 -7.90 7.04
C ALA A 699 2.13 -8.12 5.77
N TYR A 700 1.77 -7.40 4.71
CA TYR A 700 2.48 -7.47 3.45
C TYR A 700 3.61 -6.45 3.44
N THR A 701 4.84 -6.93 3.48
CA THR A 701 6.04 -6.11 3.66
C THR A 701 6.90 -6.12 2.39
N HIS A 702 7.45 -4.96 2.04
CA HIS A 702 8.46 -4.79 0.99
C HIS A 702 9.81 -4.54 1.63
N VAL A 703 10.79 -5.34 1.27
CA VAL A 703 12.17 -5.30 1.81
C VAL A 703 13.14 -5.07 0.66
N SER A 704 13.99 -4.06 0.77
CA SER A 704 15.03 -3.80 -0.23
C SER A 704 16.16 -4.83 -0.15
N ASP A 705 17.03 -4.86 -1.16
CA ASP A 705 18.27 -5.65 -1.16
C ASP A 705 19.19 -5.30 0.01
N GLN A 706 19.03 -4.12 0.61
CA GLN A 706 19.76 -3.65 1.80
C GLN A 706 19.10 -4.06 3.13
N PHE A 707 18.17 -5.01 3.13
CA PHE A 707 17.35 -5.43 4.29
C PHE A 707 16.39 -4.37 4.84
N ALA A 708 16.21 -3.22 4.19
CA ALA A 708 15.34 -2.17 4.68
C ALA A 708 13.85 -2.49 4.39
N PRO A 709 12.96 -2.58 5.41
CA PRO A 709 11.54 -2.81 5.21
C PRO A 709 10.84 -1.48 4.88
N PHE A 710 10.92 -1.02 3.65
CA PHE A 710 10.53 0.34 3.24
C PHE A 710 9.02 0.57 3.10
N ALA A 711 8.21 -0.49 2.98
CA ALA A 711 6.75 -0.38 2.95
C ALA A 711 6.10 -1.59 3.62
N CYS A 712 5.00 -1.35 4.33
CA CYS A 712 4.21 -2.40 4.94
C CYS A 712 2.72 -2.04 4.96
N GLN A 713 1.85 -2.99 4.64
CA GLN A 713 0.41 -2.80 4.71
C GLN A 713 -0.32 -4.02 5.23
N SER A 714 -1.42 -3.78 5.95
CA SER A 714 -2.30 -4.85 6.43
C SER A 714 -3.29 -5.24 5.35
N ILE A 715 -3.37 -6.53 5.04
CA ILE A 715 -4.31 -7.07 4.05
C ILE A 715 -5.10 -8.24 4.65
N PRO A 716 -6.36 -8.48 4.23
CA PRO A 716 -7.13 -9.63 4.70
C PRO A 716 -6.42 -10.95 4.37
N ALA A 717 -6.45 -11.91 5.32
CA ALA A 717 -5.76 -13.19 5.17
C ALA A 717 -6.18 -13.99 3.91
N THR A 718 -7.41 -13.80 3.43
CA THR A 718 -7.99 -14.52 2.29
C THR A 718 -7.77 -13.86 0.94
N VAL A 719 -7.21 -12.64 0.92
CA VAL A 719 -7.01 -11.87 -0.32
C VAL A 719 -5.65 -12.23 -0.94
N SER A 720 -5.60 -12.30 -2.28
CA SER A 720 -4.35 -12.47 -3.02
C SER A 720 -3.40 -11.29 -2.78
N GLU A 721 -2.13 -11.57 -2.62
CA GLU A 721 -1.06 -10.60 -2.38
C GLU A 721 -0.62 -9.87 -3.65
N ALA A 722 -0.77 -10.52 -4.80
CA ALA A 722 -0.32 -10.02 -6.10
C ALA A 722 -0.67 -8.54 -6.39
N PRO A 723 -1.91 -8.06 -6.19
CA PRO A 723 -2.25 -6.66 -6.48
C PRO A 723 -1.52 -5.64 -5.60
N TYR A 724 -1.04 -6.06 -4.41
CA TYR A 724 -0.42 -5.16 -3.44
C TYR A 724 1.08 -4.96 -3.65
N ILE A 725 1.70 -5.76 -4.53
CA ILE A 725 3.12 -5.61 -4.89
C ILE A 725 3.40 -4.20 -5.40
N LEU A 726 2.57 -3.70 -6.31
CA LEU A 726 2.75 -2.38 -6.90
C LEU A 726 2.39 -1.22 -5.95
N ASP A 727 1.55 -1.45 -4.94
CA ASP A 727 1.24 -0.41 -3.94
C ASP A 727 2.50 0.03 -3.20
N GLY A 728 3.30 -0.92 -2.70
CA GLY A 728 4.53 -0.61 -1.99
C GLY A 728 5.60 0.04 -2.86
N LEU A 729 5.64 -0.29 -4.14
CA LEU A 729 6.60 0.29 -5.09
C LEU A 729 6.24 1.74 -5.46
N LEU A 730 4.99 2.00 -5.80
CA LEU A 730 4.57 3.32 -6.29
C LEU A 730 4.32 4.34 -5.18
N MET A 731 3.82 3.89 -4.01
CA MET A 731 3.44 4.78 -2.91
C MET A 731 4.61 5.13 -1.98
N ASN A 732 5.80 4.61 -2.24
CA ASN A 732 7.00 4.85 -1.44
C ASN A 732 8.13 5.38 -2.30
N GLU A 733 8.89 6.34 -1.79
CA GLU A 733 10.01 6.96 -2.51
C GLU A 733 11.11 5.93 -2.82
N VAL A 734 11.47 5.08 -1.86
CA VAL A 734 12.43 3.99 -2.06
C VAL A 734 11.94 3.03 -3.13
N GLY A 735 10.66 2.66 -3.11
CA GLY A 735 10.04 1.78 -4.09
C GLY A 735 10.14 2.27 -5.53
N ARG A 736 10.16 3.59 -5.75
CA ARG A 736 10.32 4.18 -7.09
C ARG A 736 11.71 3.98 -7.70
N HIS A 737 12.72 3.71 -6.87
CA HIS A 737 14.08 3.40 -7.32
C HIS A 737 14.30 1.91 -7.59
N VAL A 738 13.37 1.05 -7.14
CA VAL A 738 13.40 -0.38 -7.38
C VAL A 738 13.20 -0.65 -8.88
N ARG A 739 14.03 -1.51 -9.44
CA ARG A 739 13.96 -1.98 -10.83
C ARG A 739 13.55 -3.44 -10.92
N GLU A 740 14.09 -4.30 -10.03
CA GLU A 740 13.71 -5.71 -9.94
C GLU A 740 12.90 -5.98 -8.67
N GLN A 741 11.72 -6.57 -8.82
CA GLN A 741 10.84 -6.92 -7.72
C GLN A 741 10.66 -8.43 -7.62
N TYR A 742 11.08 -8.99 -6.49
CA TYR A 742 10.93 -10.42 -6.19
C TYR A 742 9.67 -10.67 -5.36
N ALA A 743 8.95 -11.73 -5.70
CA ALA A 743 7.84 -12.21 -4.88
C ALA A 743 7.62 -13.72 -5.08
N ASP A 744 6.89 -14.35 -4.14
CA ASP A 744 6.53 -15.76 -4.24
C ASP A 744 5.45 -15.98 -5.32
N THR A 745 5.20 -17.23 -5.61
CA THR A 745 4.25 -17.75 -6.62
C THR A 745 2.85 -17.13 -6.55
N ALA A 746 2.42 -16.64 -5.40
CA ALA A 746 1.13 -15.96 -5.23
C ALA A 746 0.98 -14.72 -6.12
N GLY A 747 2.11 -14.10 -6.56
CA GLY A 747 2.16 -12.98 -7.48
C GLY A 747 2.02 -13.33 -8.96
N PHE A 748 2.05 -14.61 -9.34
CA PHE A 748 2.13 -15.05 -10.74
C PHE A 748 0.80 -14.90 -11.50
N THR A 749 0.42 -13.66 -11.81
CA THR A 749 -0.79 -13.34 -12.55
C THR A 749 -0.49 -12.50 -13.80
N ASP A 750 -1.21 -12.74 -14.89
CA ASP A 750 -1.02 -12.00 -16.15
C ASP A 750 -1.22 -10.48 -15.95
N HIS A 751 -2.24 -10.08 -15.19
CA HIS A 751 -2.51 -8.66 -14.96
C HIS A 751 -1.37 -7.94 -14.21
N LEU A 752 -0.70 -8.64 -13.29
CA LEU A 752 0.43 -8.07 -12.57
C LEU A 752 1.65 -7.89 -13.47
N PHE A 753 1.96 -8.89 -14.31
CA PHE A 753 3.05 -8.76 -15.31
C PHE A 753 2.80 -7.60 -16.26
N GLY A 754 1.56 -7.47 -16.77
CA GLY A 754 1.18 -6.36 -17.65
C GLY A 754 1.32 -5.01 -16.96
N ALA A 755 0.77 -4.85 -15.75
CA ALA A 755 0.84 -3.60 -15.02
C ALA A 755 2.28 -3.23 -14.62
N SER A 756 3.09 -4.20 -14.18
CA SER A 756 4.50 -3.97 -13.82
C SER A 756 5.32 -3.47 -15.00
N SER A 757 5.15 -4.10 -16.17
CA SER A 757 5.84 -3.67 -17.40
C SER A 757 5.47 -2.25 -17.81
N LEU A 758 4.18 -1.89 -17.75
CA LEU A 758 3.70 -0.54 -18.05
C LEU A 758 4.33 0.52 -17.15
N LEU A 759 4.58 0.17 -15.89
CA LEU A 759 5.16 1.04 -14.86
C LEU A 759 6.69 1.00 -14.80
N GLY A 760 7.35 0.13 -15.60
CA GLY A 760 8.80 0.02 -15.67
C GLY A 760 9.46 -0.85 -14.61
N TYR A 761 8.68 -1.68 -13.90
CA TYR A 761 9.21 -2.64 -12.94
C TYR A 761 9.43 -4.00 -13.58
N ASN A 762 10.63 -4.55 -13.41
CA ASN A 762 10.92 -5.93 -13.77
C ASN A 762 10.45 -6.87 -12.65
N LEU A 763 9.40 -7.64 -12.93
CA LEU A 763 8.80 -8.56 -11.97
C LEU A 763 9.45 -9.93 -12.10
N VAL A 764 10.20 -10.34 -11.09
CA VAL A 764 10.91 -11.62 -11.02
C VAL A 764 10.26 -12.50 -9.96
N LEU A 765 9.44 -13.44 -10.39
CA LEU A 765 8.65 -14.26 -9.50
C LEU A 765 9.20 -15.69 -9.43
N ARG A 766 9.22 -16.27 -8.23
CA ARG A 766 9.50 -17.68 -8.10
C ARG A 766 8.42 -18.50 -8.80
N ILE A 767 8.79 -19.34 -9.76
CA ILE A 767 7.85 -20.17 -10.49
C ILE A 767 7.66 -21.49 -9.76
N ARG A 768 6.47 -21.69 -9.19
CA ARG A 768 6.03 -22.99 -8.71
C ARG A 768 5.36 -23.73 -9.86
N ASP A 769 5.62 -25.04 -9.99
CA ASP A 769 5.00 -25.86 -11.01
C ASP A 769 5.27 -25.35 -12.46
N LEU A 770 6.55 -25.15 -12.76
CA LEU A 770 7.03 -24.75 -14.08
C LEU A 770 6.52 -25.67 -15.21
N PRO A 771 6.40 -26.99 -15.04
CA PRO A 771 5.88 -27.90 -16.07
C PRO A 771 4.49 -27.55 -16.57
N SER A 772 3.65 -26.94 -15.72
CA SER A 772 2.28 -26.52 -16.12
C SER A 772 2.23 -25.21 -16.87
N LYS A 773 3.31 -24.42 -16.90
CA LYS A 773 3.33 -23.10 -17.52
C LYS A 773 3.36 -23.20 -19.03
N ARG A 774 2.65 -22.29 -19.68
CA ARG A 774 2.54 -22.23 -21.14
C ARG A 774 2.98 -20.87 -21.65
N LEU A 775 3.63 -20.87 -22.81
CA LEU A 775 4.10 -19.69 -23.52
C LEU A 775 2.98 -19.13 -24.41
N TYR A 776 2.87 -17.82 -24.50
CA TYR A 776 1.95 -17.15 -25.42
C TYR A 776 2.76 -16.40 -26.48
N VAL A 777 2.42 -16.60 -27.73
CA VAL A 777 3.19 -16.12 -28.88
C VAL A 777 2.30 -15.31 -29.82
N PHE A 778 2.88 -14.44 -30.63
CA PHE A 778 2.13 -13.70 -31.67
C PHE A 778 1.72 -14.57 -32.83
N ASN A 779 2.60 -15.48 -33.24
CA ASN A 779 2.33 -16.43 -34.31
C ASN A 779 2.82 -17.84 -33.92
N PRO A 780 1.92 -18.78 -33.64
CA PRO A 780 2.27 -20.18 -33.34
C PRO A 780 3.02 -20.89 -34.47
N ASP A 781 2.72 -20.57 -35.74
CA ASP A 781 3.29 -21.26 -36.91
C ASP A 781 4.78 -20.97 -37.07
N THR A 782 5.22 -19.76 -36.70
CA THR A 782 6.62 -19.35 -36.75
C THR A 782 7.42 -19.75 -35.52
N THR A 783 6.77 -20.40 -34.54
CA THR A 783 7.44 -20.84 -33.30
C THR A 783 8.37 -22.03 -33.60
N PRO A 784 9.62 -22.03 -33.07
CA PRO A 784 10.54 -23.14 -33.23
C PRO A 784 9.94 -24.50 -32.84
N ARG A 785 10.27 -25.54 -33.61
CA ARG A 785 9.66 -26.87 -33.44
C ARG A 785 9.77 -27.42 -32.02
N GLU A 786 10.93 -27.21 -31.41
CA GLU A 786 11.25 -27.65 -30.05
C GLU A 786 10.31 -27.06 -28.99
N LEU A 787 9.72 -25.89 -29.27
CA LEU A 787 8.89 -25.14 -28.30
C LEU A 787 7.39 -25.24 -28.59
N ARG A 788 6.96 -25.82 -29.71
CA ARG A 788 5.53 -25.84 -30.10
C ARG A 788 4.61 -26.45 -29.07
N LYS A 789 5.05 -27.53 -28.39
CA LYS A 789 4.27 -28.18 -27.32
C LYS A 789 4.12 -27.31 -26.07
N LEU A 790 4.98 -26.29 -25.87
CA LEU A 790 4.93 -25.35 -24.78
C LEU A 790 3.98 -24.18 -25.03
N VAL A 791 3.55 -23.96 -26.28
CA VAL A 791 2.66 -22.86 -26.66
C VAL A 791 1.24 -23.12 -26.13
N GLY A 792 0.75 -22.21 -25.32
CA GLY A 792 -0.60 -22.23 -24.76
C GLY A 792 -1.64 -21.44 -25.55
N GLY A 793 -1.18 -20.63 -26.51
CA GLY A 793 -2.07 -19.85 -27.36
C GLY A 793 -1.43 -18.67 -28.05
N LYS A 794 -2.23 -18.03 -28.92
CA LYS A 794 -1.88 -16.80 -29.63
C LYS A 794 -2.26 -15.58 -28.80
N ALA A 795 -1.38 -14.59 -28.76
CA ALA A 795 -1.66 -13.28 -28.18
C ALA A 795 -2.61 -12.47 -29.08
N ARG A 796 -3.60 -11.83 -28.51
CA ARG A 796 -4.64 -11.07 -29.23
C ARG A 796 -4.20 -9.62 -29.42
N GLU A 797 -3.51 -9.34 -30.50
CA GLU A 797 -3.02 -7.99 -30.84
C GLU A 797 -4.16 -7.00 -31.05
N ASP A 798 -5.23 -7.43 -31.72
CA ASP A 798 -6.45 -6.65 -31.97
C ASP A 798 -7.03 -6.07 -30.69
N LEU A 799 -7.07 -6.89 -29.66
CA LEU A 799 -7.61 -6.51 -28.35
C LEU A 799 -6.69 -5.50 -27.62
N ILE A 800 -5.38 -5.70 -27.72
CA ILE A 800 -4.40 -4.79 -27.15
C ILE A 800 -4.51 -3.42 -27.82
N VAL A 801 -4.49 -3.35 -29.15
CA VAL A 801 -4.55 -2.10 -29.91
C VAL A 801 -5.83 -1.34 -29.61
N ALA A 802 -6.98 -2.02 -29.63
CA ALA A 802 -8.28 -1.39 -29.39
C ALA A 802 -8.42 -0.78 -27.98
N ASN A 803 -7.71 -1.30 -26.99
CA ASN A 803 -7.83 -0.86 -25.59
C ASN A 803 -6.56 -0.17 -25.06
N TRP A 804 -5.55 0.06 -25.88
CA TRP A 804 -4.29 0.65 -25.47
C TRP A 804 -4.44 2.03 -24.83
N PRO A 805 -5.29 2.95 -25.35
CA PRO A 805 -5.49 4.25 -24.70
C PRO A 805 -5.93 4.12 -23.24
N ASP A 806 -6.85 3.20 -22.93
CA ASP A 806 -7.32 3.00 -21.56
C ASP A 806 -6.31 2.28 -20.69
N ILE A 807 -5.52 1.34 -21.24
CA ILE A 807 -4.38 0.70 -20.57
C ILE A 807 -3.36 1.77 -20.16
N PHE A 808 -3.01 2.67 -21.08
CA PHE A 808 -2.06 3.75 -20.85
C PHE A 808 -2.56 4.73 -19.78
N ARG A 809 -3.85 5.10 -19.84
CA ARG A 809 -4.51 5.93 -18.83
C ARG A 809 -4.53 5.28 -17.45
N CYS A 810 -4.74 3.97 -17.38
CA CYS A 810 -4.66 3.21 -16.11
C CYS A 810 -3.27 3.32 -15.49
N ALA A 811 -2.20 3.10 -16.26
CA ALA A 811 -0.83 3.24 -15.80
C ALA A 811 -0.53 4.67 -15.33
N ALA A 812 -0.92 5.68 -16.11
CA ALA A 812 -0.76 7.09 -15.75
C ALA A 812 -1.54 7.46 -14.47
N THR A 813 -2.73 6.91 -14.28
CA THR A 813 -3.56 7.15 -13.09
C THR A 813 -2.93 6.57 -11.83
N MET A 814 -2.35 5.37 -11.95
CA MET A 814 -1.59 4.73 -10.85
C MET A 814 -0.35 5.56 -10.50
N THR A 815 0.44 5.97 -11.50
CA THR A 815 1.65 6.79 -11.32
C THR A 815 1.33 8.14 -10.68
N ALA A 816 0.21 8.76 -11.07
CA ALA A 816 -0.28 10.01 -10.47
C ALA A 816 -0.84 9.85 -9.03
N GLY A 817 -0.91 8.62 -8.50
CA GLY A 817 -1.42 8.34 -7.16
C GLY A 817 -2.92 8.57 -6.97
N LYS A 818 -3.69 8.73 -8.05
CA LYS A 818 -5.15 8.96 -7.99
C LYS A 818 -5.92 7.70 -7.60
N ILE A 819 -5.38 6.53 -7.92
CA ILE A 819 -5.90 5.22 -7.51
C ILE A 819 -4.75 4.32 -7.10
N ARG A 820 -4.96 3.52 -6.05
CA ARG A 820 -3.95 2.52 -5.67
C ARG A 820 -3.93 1.38 -6.69
N PRO A 821 -2.74 0.90 -7.10
CA PRO A 821 -2.62 -0.23 -8.00
C PRO A 821 -3.45 -1.45 -7.58
N SER A 822 -3.43 -1.79 -6.28
CA SER A 822 -4.22 -2.92 -5.76
C SER A 822 -5.73 -2.75 -5.97
N GLN A 823 -6.25 -1.54 -5.86
CA GLN A 823 -7.67 -1.27 -6.10
C GLN A 823 -8.02 -1.44 -7.59
N LEU A 824 -7.18 -0.88 -8.48
CA LEU A 824 -7.38 -0.98 -9.92
C LEU A 824 -7.26 -2.43 -10.41
N LEU A 825 -6.18 -3.12 -10.05
CA LEU A 825 -5.94 -4.50 -10.47
C LEU A 825 -7.01 -5.47 -9.96
N ARG A 826 -7.52 -5.27 -8.74
CA ARG A 826 -8.62 -6.08 -8.22
C ARG A 826 -9.91 -5.87 -9.00
N LYS A 827 -10.23 -4.63 -9.41
CA LYS A 827 -11.36 -4.35 -10.29
C LYS A 827 -11.19 -5.07 -11.64
N LEU A 828 -10.03 -4.92 -12.28
CA LEU A 828 -9.74 -5.54 -13.57
C LEU A 828 -9.69 -7.08 -13.52
N ALA A 829 -9.21 -7.67 -12.42
CA ALA A 829 -9.13 -9.12 -12.24
C ALA A 829 -10.49 -9.77 -11.96
N SER A 830 -11.49 -9.03 -11.47
CA SER A 830 -12.76 -9.60 -11.01
C SER A 830 -13.65 -10.13 -12.15
N TYR A 831 -13.54 -9.60 -13.37
CA TYR A 831 -14.38 -10.03 -14.50
C TYR A 831 -13.68 -9.91 -15.87
N PRO A 832 -12.64 -10.72 -16.14
CA PRO A 832 -11.84 -10.60 -17.36
C PRO A 832 -12.60 -10.92 -18.67
N ARG A 833 -13.82 -11.50 -18.59
CA ARG A 833 -14.61 -11.86 -19.77
C ARG A 833 -15.59 -10.79 -20.25
N GLN A 834 -15.93 -9.84 -19.41
CA GLN A 834 -16.90 -8.77 -19.75
C GLN A 834 -16.24 -7.40 -19.90
N ASN A 835 -15.02 -7.21 -19.36
CA ASN A 835 -14.27 -5.98 -19.46
C ASN A 835 -13.12 -6.15 -20.47
N ASN A 836 -13.25 -5.51 -21.63
CA ASN A 836 -12.24 -5.56 -22.70
C ASN A 836 -10.88 -5.00 -22.24
N LEU A 837 -10.87 -3.98 -21.39
CA LEU A 837 -9.67 -3.42 -20.79
C LEU A 837 -8.92 -4.46 -19.94
N ALA A 838 -9.64 -5.19 -19.08
CA ALA A 838 -9.06 -6.25 -18.26
C ALA A 838 -8.53 -7.41 -19.14
N ALA A 839 -9.26 -7.77 -20.19
CA ALA A 839 -8.83 -8.78 -21.13
C ALA A 839 -7.59 -8.33 -21.92
N ALA A 840 -7.54 -7.08 -22.35
CA ALA A 840 -6.39 -6.52 -23.06
C ALA A 840 -5.14 -6.42 -22.15
N LEU A 841 -5.29 -5.97 -20.92
CA LEU A 841 -4.17 -5.97 -19.95
C LEU A 841 -3.66 -7.39 -19.66
N ARG A 842 -4.55 -8.39 -19.65
CA ARG A 842 -4.15 -9.80 -19.54
C ARG A 842 -3.32 -10.25 -20.74
N GLU A 843 -3.68 -9.83 -21.96
CA GLU A 843 -2.89 -10.18 -23.16
C GLU A 843 -1.51 -9.53 -23.12
N VAL A 844 -1.42 -8.26 -22.71
CA VAL A 844 -0.12 -7.61 -22.44
C VAL A 844 0.69 -8.45 -21.45
N GLY A 845 0.08 -8.81 -20.34
CA GLY A 845 0.75 -9.60 -19.31
C GLY A 845 1.16 -11.01 -19.75
N ARG A 846 0.42 -11.66 -20.64
CA ARG A 846 0.80 -12.95 -21.22
C ARG A 846 2.09 -12.89 -22.01
N ILE A 847 2.29 -11.80 -22.76
CA ILE A 847 3.51 -11.56 -23.54
C ILE A 847 4.68 -11.34 -22.56
N GLU A 848 4.54 -10.43 -21.62
CA GLU A 848 5.57 -10.11 -20.63
C GLU A 848 5.93 -11.33 -19.76
N ARG A 849 4.94 -12.07 -19.30
CA ARG A 849 5.16 -13.34 -18.58
C ARG A 849 5.89 -14.38 -19.42
N THR A 850 5.62 -14.47 -20.73
CA THR A 850 6.32 -15.39 -21.61
C THR A 850 7.78 -15.01 -21.74
N LEU A 851 8.09 -13.73 -21.92
CA LEU A 851 9.45 -13.22 -21.91
C LEU A 851 10.16 -13.56 -20.59
N PHE A 852 9.50 -13.30 -19.47
CA PHE A 852 10.02 -13.64 -18.14
C PHE A 852 10.28 -15.14 -17.96
N ILE A 853 9.36 -16.02 -18.37
CA ILE A 853 9.57 -17.48 -18.26
C ILE A 853 10.80 -17.93 -19.03
N ILE A 854 10.98 -17.40 -20.26
CA ILE A 854 12.15 -17.74 -21.10
C ILE A 854 13.45 -17.25 -20.45
N GLU A 855 13.45 -16.03 -19.94
CA GLU A 855 14.60 -15.45 -19.26
C GLU A 855 14.93 -16.21 -17.96
N TRP A 856 13.91 -16.55 -17.15
CA TRP A 856 14.06 -17.36 -15.94
C TRP A 856 14.73 -18.72 -16.21
N ILE A 857 14.43 -19.35 -17.35
CA ILE A 857 15.01 -20.65 -17.72
C ILE A 857 16.48 -20.51 -18.13
N LEU A 858 16.85 -19.39 -18.76
CA LEU A 858 18.16 -19.17 -19.35
C LEU A 858 19.13 -18.39 -18.46
N ASP A 859 18.66 -17.74 -17.40
CA ASP A 859 19.47 -16.90 -16.52
C ASP A 859 19.45 -17.44 -15.07
N THR A 860 20.52 -18.17 -14.75
CA THR A 860 20.75 -18.72 -13.39
C THR A 860 21.02 -17.63 -12.36
N ASP A 861 21.63 -16.52 -12.76
CA ASP A 861 21.92 -15.41 -11.85
C ASP A 861 20.65 -14.69 -11.44
N MET A 862 19.68 -14.56 -12.34
CA MET A 862 18.35 -14.08 -12.00
C MET A 862 17.67 -14.97 -10.95
N GLN A 863 17.76 -16.30 -11.13
CA GLN A 863 17.20 -17.27 -10.18
C GLN A 863 17.85 -17.14 -8.81
N ARG A 864 19.21 -16.99 -8.75
CA ARG A 864 19.97 -16.80 -7.50
C ARG A 864 19.58 -15.48 -6.82
N ARG A 865 19.52 -14.36 -7.56
CA ARG A 865 19.11 -13.07 -7.02
C ARG A 865 17.69 -13.13 -6.43
N ALA A 866 16.76 -13.75 -7.14
CA ALA A 866 15.39 -13.93 -6.65
C ALA A 866 15.36 -14.76 -5.36
N GLN A 867 16.11 -15.87 -5.28
CA GLN A 867 16.17 -16.71 -4.08
C GLN A 867 16.78 -15.93 -2.89
N ILE A 868 17.85 -15.19 -3.10
CA ILE A 868 18.47 -14.35 -2.07
C ILE A 868 17.48 -13.28 -1.58
N GLY A 869 16.78 -12.61 -2.50
CA GLY A 869 15.78 -11.60 -2.13
C GLY A 869 14.61 -12.17 -1.31
N LEU A 870 14.10 -13.33 -1.69
CA LEU A 870 13.03 -14.02 -0.94
C LEU A 870 13.51 -14.49 0.44
N ASN A 871 14.73 -15.01 0.54
CA ASN A 871 15.32 -15.41 1.83
C ASN A 871 15.47 -14.21 2.78
N LYS A 872 15.82 -13.02 2.27
CA LYS A 872 15.83 -11.78 3.07
C LYS A 872 14.44 -11.48 3.64
N GLY A 873 13.39 -11.61 2.82
CA GLY A 873 12.00 -11.44 3.26
C GLY A 873 11.60 -12.42 4.36
N GLU A 874 11.93 -13.71 4.20
CA GLU A 874 11.66 -14.74 5.21
C GLU A 874 12.42 -14.49 6.52
N ALA A 875 13.67 -14.04 6.46
CA ALA A 875 14.47 -13.71 7.64
C ALA A 875 13.87 -12.53 8.43
N HIS A 876 13.25 -11.56 7.77
CA HIS A 876 12.49 -10.50 8.43
C HIS A 876 11.33 -11.04 9.29
N HIS A 877 10.70 -12.13 8.88
CA HIS A 877 9.61 -12.73 9.64
C HIS A 877 10.08 -13.23 11.00
N ALA A 878 11.32 -13.74 11.10
CA ALA A 878 11.89 -14.18 12.37
C ALA A 878 12.08 -13.03 13.36
N LEU A 879 12.66 -11.92 12.91
CA LEU A 879 12.82 -10.71 13.74
C LEU A 879 11.46 -10.14 14.17
N LYS A 880 10.50 -10.01 13.25
CA LYS A 880 9.14 -9.53 13.57
C LYS A 880 8.42 -10.44 14.57
N ASN A 881 8.64 -11.76 14.49
CA ASN A 881 8.09 -12.70 15.49
C ASN A 881 8.73 -12.50 16.86
N ALA A 882 10.02 -12.22 16.95
CA ALA A 882 10.71 -11.92 18.20
C ALA A 882 10.22 -10.62 18.84
N LEU A 883 9.92 -9.61 18.04
CA LEU A 883 9.38 -8.31 18.51
C LEU A 883 7.93 -8.40 18.99
N ARG A 884 7.14 -9.28 18.44
CA ARG A 884 5.71 -9.42 18.69
C ARG A 884 5.41 -10.15 20.01
N ILE A 885 5.91 -9.65 21.12
CA ILE A 885 5.84 -10.28 22.44
C ILE A 885 4.48 -10.15 23.13
N GLY A 886 3.77 -9.04 22.88
CA GLY A 886 2.49 -8.78 23.53
C GLY A 886 1.38 -9.72 23.07
N ARG A 887 0.53 -10.16 23.99
CA ARG A 887 -0.71 -10.93 23.70
C ARG A 887 -0.47 -12.19 22.87
N GLN A 888 0.68 -12.84 23.03
CA GLN A 888 1.10 -14.00 22.23
C GLN A 888 1.04 -13.73 20.71
N GLY A 889 1.24 -12.47 20.32
CA GLY A 889 1.19 -12.02 18.94
C GLY A 889 -0.22 -11.85 18.35
N GLU A 890 -1.30 -12.04 19.12
CA GLU A 890 -2.66 -11.81 18.63
C GLU A 890 -2.98 -10.32 18.58
N ILE A 891 -3.41 -9.82 17.42
CA ILE A 891 -3.87 -8.44 17.26
C ILE A 891 -5.33 -8.37 17.72
N ARG A 892 -5.59 -7.66 18.83
CA ARG A 892 -6.92 -7.54 19.44
C ARG A 892 -7.65 -6.26 19.08
N ASP A 893 -7.02 -5.37 18.35
CA ASP A 893 -7.63 -4.15 17.87
C ASP A 893 -8.77 -4.46 16.91
N ARG A 894 -9.95 -3.85 17.16
CA ARG A 894 -11.16 -4.14 16.39
C ARG A 894 -11.26 -3.34 15.11
N THR A 895 -10.63 -2.16 15.06
CA THR A 895 -10.66 -1.28 13.91
C THR A 895 -9.55 -1.63 12.92
N THR A 896 -9.82 -1.45 11.65
CA THR A 896 -8.81 -1.61 10.58
C THR A 896 -7.63 -0.68 10.80
N GLU A 897 -7.90 0.55 11.27
CA GLU A 897 -6.87 1.54 11.57
C GLU A 897 -5.96 1.09 12.72
N GLY A 898 -6.54 0.63 13.84
CA GLY A 898 -5.77 0.11 14.97
C GLY A 898 -4.91 -1.09 14.59
N GLN A 899 -5.45 -2.02 13.81
CA GLN A 899 -4.69 -3.15 13.26
C GLN A 899 -3.53 -2.69 12.38
N HIS A 900 -3.77 -1.67 11.55
CA HIS A 900 -2.71 -1.09 10.72
C HIS A 900 -1.62 -0.44 11.56
N TYR A 901 -1.94 0.28 12.64
CA TYR A 901 -0.93 0.89 13.51
C TYR A 901 -0.04 -0.15 14.18
N ARG A 902 -0.58 -1.31 14.60
CA ARG A 902 0.24 -2.42 15.11
C ARG A 902 1.26 -2.90 14.08
N ILE A 903 0.82 -3.10 12.86
CA ILE A 903 1.68 -3.58 11.77
C ILE A 903 2.71 -2.51 11.38
N ALA A 904 2.30 -1.25 11.26
CA ALA A 904 3.20 -0.15 10.91
C ALA A 904 4.23 0.13 12.02
N GLY A 905 3.80 0.10 13.29
CA GLY A 905 4.69 0.23 14.44
C GLY A 905 5.72 -0.89 14.51
N LEU A 906 5.30 -2.15 14.32
CA LEU A 906 6.20 -3.29 14.23
C LEU A 906 7.22 -3.13 13.10
N ASN A 907 6.77 -2.66 11.93
CA ASN A 907 7.66 -2.45 10.79
C ASN A 907 8.67 -1.32 11.03
N LEU A 908 8.24 -0.23 11.69
CA LEU A 908 9.13 0.86 12.08
C LEU A 908 10.18 0.40 13.11
N LEU A 909 9.79 -0.33 14.15
CA LEU A 909 10.73 -0.90 15.12
C LEU A 909 11.73 -1.85 14.44
N THR A 910 11.25 -2.67 13.51
CA THR A 910 12.12 -3.55 12.70
C THR A 910 13.16 -2.73 11.94
N ALA A 911 12.76 -1.63 11.29
CA ALA A 911 13.67 -0.75 10.56
C ALA A 911 14.69 -0.07 11.49
N VAL A 912 14.27 0.38 12.67
CA VAL A 912 15.17 0.99 13.68
C VAL A 912 16.24 -0.01 14.13
N ILE A 913 15.86 -1.25 14.42
CA ILE A 913 16.80 -2.32 14.81
C ILE A 913 17.80 -2.60 13.66
N ILE A 914 17.31 -2.70 12.43
CA ILE A 914 18.16 -2.95 11.28
C ILE A 914 19.14 -1.80 11.05
N TYR A 915 18.69 -0.56 11.17
CA TYR A 915 19.58 0.60 11.08
C TYR A 915 20.67 0.55 12.15
N TRP A 916 20.29 0.37 13.42
CA TRP A 916 21.21 0.29 14.54
C TRP A 916 22.23 -0.86 14.37
N ASN A 917 21.75 -2.05 14.02
CA ASN A 917 22.61 -3.20 13.75
C ASN A 917 23.57 -2.91 12.57
N THR A 918 23.11 -2.24 11.53
CA THR A 918 23.95 -1.90 10.37
C THR A 918 25.11 -0.97 10.76
N VAL A 919 24.86 0.02 11.62
CA VAL A 919 25.88 0.93 12.16
C VAL A 919 26.91 0.14 12.98
N HIS A 920 26.45 -0.65 13.94
CA HIS A 920 27.34 -1.38 14.87
C HIS A 920 28.09 -2.53 14.18
N LEU A 921 27.49 -3.21 13.21
CA LEU A 921 28.21 -4.16 12.35
C LEU A 921 29.33 -3.50 11.55
N GLY A 922 29.09 -2.27 11.06
CA GLY A 922 30.13 -1.48 10.39
C GLY A 922 31.29 -1.13 11.33
N HIS A 923 30.99 -0.79 12.59
CA HIS A 923 31.99 -0.55 13.64
C HIS A 923 32.76 -1.85 13.95
N ALA A 924 32.06 -2.97 14.16
CA ALA A 924 32.69 -4.26 14.45
C ALA A 924 33.62 -4.73 13.32
N VAL A 925 33.24 -4.52 12.05
CA VAL A 925 34.11 -4.78 10.89
C VAL A 925 35.36 -3.92 10.93
N THR A 926 35.22 -2.63 11.25
CA THR A 926 36.34 -1.69 11.33
C THR A 926 37.27 -2.05 12.48
N GLU A 927 36.74 -2.37 13.64
CA GLU A 927 37.48 -2.81 14.82
C GLU A 927 38.32 -4.07 14.53
N ARG A 928 37.70 -5.09 13.95
CA ARG A 928 38.34 -6.34 13.56
C ARG A 928 39.51 -6.10 12.57
N ARG A 929 39.34 -5.19 11.59
CA ARG A 929 40.40 -4.82 10.67
C ARG A 929 41.55 -4.09 11.36
N ASN A 930 41.24 -3.21 12.33
CA ASN A 930 42.23 -2.51 13.12
C ASN A 930 43.08 -3.45 14.01
N GLU A 931 42.48 -4.58 14.43
CA GLU A 931 43.18 -5.65 15.13
C GLU A 931 44.07 -6.52 14.21
N GLY A 932 44.07 -6.25 12.90
CA GLY A 932 44.81 -7.03 11.92
C GLY A 932 44.16 -8.38 11.54
N LEU A 933 42.91 -8.59 11.95
CA LEU A 933 42.16 -9.79 11.61
C LEU A 933 41.50 -9.66 10.25
N ASP A 934 41.54 -10.73 9.46
CA ASP A 934 41.03 -10.72 8.10
C ASP A 934 39.49 -10.62 8.07
N VAL A 935 38.98 -9.80 7.14
CA VAL A 935 37.54 -9.65 6.82
C VAL A 935 37.40 -9.78 5.30
N PRO A 936 37.30 -11.01 4.80
CA PRO A 936 37.14 -11.26 3.37
C PRO A 936 35.92 -10.54 2.79
N PRO A 937 36.08 -9.75 1.73
CA PRO A 937 34.96 -9.01 1.13
C PRO A 937 33.82 -9.90 0.68
N GLU A 938 34.08 -11.13 0.24
CA GLU A 938 33.12 -12.13 -0.19
C GLU A 938 32.24 -12.68 0.96
N PHE A 939 32.65 -12.53 2.23
CA PHE A 939 31.85 -12.93 3.40
C PHE A 939 30.85 -11.85 3.82
N LEU A 940 31.15 -10.58 3.56
CA LEU A 940 30.33 -9.45 3.99
C LEU A 940 28.88 -9.52 3.49
N PRO A 941 28.58 -9.92 2.23
CA PRO A 941 27.19 -10.03 1.74
C PRO A 941 26.34 -11.05 2.51
N HIS A 942 26.98 -12.01 3.20
CA HIS A 942 26.30 -13.06 3.98
C HIS A 942 25.96 -12.62 5.41
N ILE A 943 26.51 -11.49 5.87
CA ILE A 943 26.19 -10.93 7.20
C ILE A 943 24.80 -10.29 7.11
N SER A 944 23.90 -10.66 8.03
CA SER A 944 22.55 -10.11 8.09
C SER A 944 22.38 -9.13 9.26
N PRO A 945 21.79 -7.96 9.11
CA PRO A 945 21.52 -7.04 10.23
C PRO A 945 20.24 -7.38 11.02
N LEU A 946 19.74 -8.59 10.90
CA LEU A 946 18.46 -9.03 11.48
C LEU A 946 18.59 -9.72 12.85
N GLY A 947 19.79 -9.81 13.42
CA GLY A 947 20.01 -10.40 14.75
C GLY A 947 19.39 -9.54 15.85
N TRP A 948 18.91 -10.21 16.93
CA TRP A 948 18.27 -9.51 18.07
C TRP A 948 18.70 -10.08 19.44
N ALA A 949 19.57 -11.07 19.51
CA ALA A 949 19.95 -11.69 20.76
C ALA A 949 20.69 -10.76 21.74
N HIS A 950 21.33 -9.70 21.23
CA HIS A 950 22.01 -8.66 21.99
C HIS A 950 21.07 -7.53 22.42
N ILE A 951 19.77 -7.58 22.06
CA ILE A 951 18.80 -6.55 22.39
C ILE A 951 17.86 -7.05 23.47
N LEU A 952 17.77 -6.33 24.58
CA LEU A 952 16.80 -6.61 25.63
C LEU A 952 15.43 -6.07 25.19
N LEU A 953 14.58 -6.96 24.69
CA LEU A 953 13.25 -6.68 24.14
C LEU A 953 12.15 -6.71 25.19
N THR A 954 12.34 -7.44 26.29
CA THR A 954 11.35 -7.70 27.35
C THR A 954 11.76 -7.12 28.68
N GLY A 955 10.81 -6.89 29.58
CA GLY A 955 11.03 -6.34 30.90
C GLY A 955 10.34 -5.00 31.09
N GLU A 956 10.87 -4.17 31.96
CA GLU A 956 10.42 -2.80 32.17
C GLU A 956 11.06 -1.86 31.11
N TYR A 957 10.26 -0.97 30.56
CA TYR A 957 10.73 0.03 29.58
C TYR A 957 11.13 1.31 30.32
N LEU A 958 12.34 1.28 30.89
CA LEU A 958 12.88 2.37 31.68
C LEU A 958 13.60 3.38 30.79
N TRP A 959 13.30 4.65 31.01
CA TRP A 959 13.92 5.77 30.34
C TRP A 959 14.86 6.51 31.28
N PRO A 960 15.97 7.10 30.79
CA PRO A 960 16.79 7.98 31.58
C PRO A 960 15.95 9.15 32.10
N LYS A 961 16.13 9.51 33.34
CA LYS A 961 15.53 10.74 33.86
C LYS A 961 16.21 11.92 33.15
N GLU A 962 15.41 12.74 32.44
CA GLU A 962 15.97 14.01 31.95
C GLU A 962 16.57 14.78 33.10
N PRO A 963 17.81 15.33 32.98
CA PRO A 963 18.30 16.27 33.94
C PRO A 963 17.29 17.41 34.00
N LYS A 964 16.73 17.68 35.18
CA LYS A 964 15.86 18.84 35.39
C LYS A 964 16.61 20.07 34.93
N ALA A 965 16.08 20.70 33.84
CA ALA A 965 16.63 21.96 33.31
C ALA A 965 16.47 23.10 34.30
#